data_ac1e8a7516abb18b3ed4937bbef63314
#
_entry.id   ac1e8a7516abb18b3ed4937bbef63314
#
_cell.length_a   1.000
_cell.length_b   1.000
_cell.length_c   1.000
_cell.angle_alpha   90.00
_cell.angle_beta   90.00
_cell.angle_gamma   90.00
#
_symmetry.space_group_name_H-M   'P 1'
#
loop_
_entity.id
_entity.type
_entity.pdbx_description
1 polymer ?
#
loop_
_entity_poly.entity_id
_entity_poly.type
_entity_poly.pdbx_seq_one_letter_code
_entity_poly.pdbx_strand_id
1 'polypeptide(L)'
;VSKGNGMLIALLAGTAAILSPSSAQAQTSGAGLSLGEAGYYESPGVNWLVFSNWYDGLFADSKISGVELIQRGARTATNGDVRLSATPGQWDPIGRLVDRKADARTGVVEARLEYPEHDFRYTIRAEPRGNQLRISIELPQALPAALQGKAGFNLEFLPSAYFRKSYMADDQAGTFPLYPAGTMMLTSERNAASGRSEGPGAEPLPLATGKAFVLAPEDPSRRVSVRTSDGSIQLFDGRNQAQNGWFVLRSLLPSGRTGRVLEWTVEASSAPGWLRPPVIGHSQLGYAPSETKIATIELDRNDRRRLAPRLLRLTSDGSTVPVSTGPAKPWGDYLRYRYLSFDFSKVREPGLYQLQYGETRTAPFRIGGTIYDDAWHPTLDVYFPVAMDHMFVNEAYRVWHGEPHKDDARQAPVNHEHIDLYRQGPTTDTRFAPGEHIPGLNVGGWLDAGDFDIRTQTQYAVIRSMVESWERFRPARDTTAIDQARRKVEMHVPDGAPDLLQQIRHGTLQLVAQYDAVGHAIHGIVEPDVGQYTHLGDASTKTDGLIYDPRLKPGEEKNGRSGTPDDRWAFTSRASALNYGSAAALAAASRALKGFDDTLASRALALAEQVWKEESGHPPHTFRHGNTTGGPLEAEELAAAVELLAATRKPVYAERVEALWPTISKTFTRDATTAVAAIPFMPSSYRAAIEPAVRAWAAESDKIAKANPYGVPITTTGWAGGGTVLDYGLATYALHKAFPDIVRPDAVFRALAFIHGNHPGSDVSFVSGVGTQSKEVAYGNNRADFSFIAGGVVPGVLILKPDFPENKEDWPFLWGENEYVVTEGAAYIQLVNAARDLLQGR
;
A
#
# COMPACT_ATOMS: atom_id res chain seq x y z
N VAL A 1 0.00 6.48 3.55
CA VAL A 1 0.95 6.47 4.65
C VAL A 1 1.75 5.19 4.60
N SER A 2 2.90 5.26 3.96
CA SER A 2 3.80 4.11 3.89
C SER A 2 4.34 3.82 5.29
N LYS A 3 3.89 2.73 5.88
CA LYS A 3 4.62 2.11 6.96
C LYS A 3 5.78 1.35 6.33
N GLY A 4 6.92 1.99 6.20
CA GLY A 4 8.17 1.27 6.04
C GLY A 4 8.34 0.37 7.25
N ASN A 5 7.74 -0.81 7.19
CA ASN A 5 7.75 -1.77 8.28
C ASN A 5 9.10 -2.46 8.31
N GLY A 6 9.96 -1.96 9.17
CA GLY A 6 10.73 -2.91 9.97
C GLY A 6 9.76 -3.67 10.89
N MET A 7 8.94 -4.56 10.34
CA MET A 7 8.07 -5.39 11.15
C MET A 7 8.92 -6.44 11.84
N LEU A 8 9.07 -6.30 13.16
CA LEU A 8 9.56 -7.34 14.05
C LEU A 8 8.73 -8.60 13.79
N ILE A 9 9.32 -9.60 13.16
CA ILE A 9 8.80 -10.96 13.25
C ILE A 9 9.12 -11.43 14.67
N ALA A 10 8.19 -11.18 15.57
CA ALA A 10 8.18 -11.87 16.86
C ALA A 10 7.87 -13.34 16.56
N LEU A 11 8.87 -14.18 16.58
CA LEU A 11 8.70 -15.63 16.64
C LEU A 11 7.95 -15.98 17.93
N LEU A 12 6.65 -16.04 17.87
CA LEU A 12 5.86 -16.82 18.80
C LEU A 12 5.97 -18.29 18.34
N ALA A 13 6.75 -19.07 19.05
CA ALA A 13 6.74 -20.51 18.96
C ALA A 13 5.37 -21.01 19.44
N GLY A 14 4.41 -21.05 18.53
CA GLY A 14 3.16 -21.73 18.70
C GLY A 14 3.36 -23.18 18.34
N THR A 15 3.23 -24.07 19.31
CA THR A 15 3.17 -25.51 19.13
C THR A 15 2.12 -25.85 18.08
N ALA A 16 2.58 -26.37 16.94
CA ALA A 16 1.73 -26.90 15.90
C ALA A 16 1.05 -28.16 16.42
N ALA A 17 -0.22 -28.06 16.79
CA ALA A 17 -1.09 -29.20 16.88
C ALA A 17 -1.37 -29.71 15.47
N ILE A 18 -0.87 -30.89 15.15
CA ILE A 18 -1.18 -31.61 13.91
C ILE A 18 -2.66 -31.98 13.97
N LEU A 19 -3.50 -31.19 13.34
CA LEU A 19 -4.88 -31.55 13.06
C LEU A 19 -4.88 -32.39 11.78
N SER A 20 -5.22 -33.66 11.91
CA SER A 20 -5.49 -34.57 10.81
C SER A 20 -6.55 -33.98 9.88
N PRO A 21 -6.46 -34.15 8.55
CA PRO A 21 -7.48 -33.64 7.66
C PRO A 21 -8.79 -34.41 7.86
N SER A 22 -9.79 -33.76 8.43
CA SER A 22 -11.15 -34.25 8.37
C SER A 22 -11.67 -34.18 6.94
N SER A 23 -12.17 -35.27 6.43
CA SER A 23 -12.77 -35.39 5.13
C SER A 23 -13.95 -34.40 5.01
N ALA A 24 -13.79 -33.34 4.24
CA ALA A 24 -14.86 -32.42 3.90
C ALA A 24 -15.91 -33.19 3.06
N GLN A 25 -17.07 -33.41 3.63
CA GLN A 25 -18.23 -33.90 2.91
C GLN A 25 -18.64 -32.89 1.86
N ALA A 26 -18.77 -33.32 0.62
CA ALA A 26 -19.32 -32.56 -0.48
C ALA A 26 -20.73 -32.09 -0.15
N GLN A 27 -20.95 -30.78 -0.01
CA GLN A 27 -22.28 -30.21 0.13
C GLN A 27 -23.07 -30.36 -1.18
N THR A 28 -24.19 -30.98 -1.07
CA THR A 28 -25.16 -31.18 -2.16
C THR A 28 -25.84 -29.88 -2.54
N SER A 29 -25.98 -29.64 -3.84
CA SER A 29 -26.67 -28.53 -4.47
C SER A 29 -28.13 -28.40 -3.98
N GLY A 30 -28.43 -27.31 -3.28
CA GLY A 30 -29.79 -26.98 -2.83
C GLY A 30 -29.89 -26.31 -1.46
N ALA A 31 -28.78 -26.14 -0.77
CA ALA A 31 -28.77 -25.51 0.56
C ALA A 31 -28.89 -23.98 0.44
N GLY A 32 -29.79 -23.40 1.24
CA GLY A 32 -29.86 -21.96 1.47
C GLY A 32 -28.59 -21.41 2.09
N LEU A 33 -28.58 -20.13 2.40
CA LEU A 33 -27.46 -19.45 3.06
C LEU A 33 -27.16 -20.11 4.41
N SER A 34 -25.94 -20.53 4.66
CA SER A 34 -25.54 -21.22 5.89
C SER A 34 -24.21 -20.66 6.43
N LEU A 35 -24.05 -20.66 7.75
CA LEU A 35 -22.80 -20.29 8.41
C LEU A 35 -21.80 -21.42 8.27
N GLY A 36 -20.69 -21.17 7.56
CA GLY A 36 -19.60 -22.12 7.36
C GLY A 36 -18.62 -22.18 8.54
N GLU A 37 -17.72 -23.17 8.52
CA GLU A 37 -16.70 -23.36 9.56
C GLU A 37 -15.73 -22.17 9.67
N ALA A 38 -15.47 -21.47 8.56
CA ALA A 38 -14.64 -20.27 8.53
C ALA A 38 -15.32 -19.03 9.15
N GLY A 39 -16.56 -19.16 9.62
CA GLY A 39 -17.26 -18.13 10.38
C GLY A 39 -17.94 -17.05 9.53
N TYR A 40 -18.17 -17.31 8.27
CA TYR A 40 -18.97 -16.46 7.38
C TYR A 40 -20.09 -17.29 6.71
N TYR A 41 -21.11 -16.60 6.18
CA TYR A 41 -22.22 -17.25 5.50
C TYR A 41 -21.88 -17.56 4.04
N GLU A 42 -22.33 -18.72 3.58
CA GLU A 42 -22.07 -19.22 2.23
C GLU A 42 -23.33 -19.69 1.53
N SER A 43 -23.43 -19.35 0.25
CA SER A 43 -24.27 -19.98 -0.76
C SER A 43 -23.53 -19.96 -2.11
N PRO A 44 -23.96 -20.74 -3.13
CA PRO A 44 -23.23 -20.81 -4.38
C PRO A 44 -22.99 -19.43 -5.03
N GLY A 45 -21.73 -19.00 -5.09
CA GLY A 45 -21.29 -17.73 -5.63
C GLY A 45 -21.59 -16.49 -4.77
N VAL A 46 -21.96 -16.67 -3.50
CA VAL A 46 -22.24 -15.58 -2.57
C VAL A 46 -21.65 -15.90 -1.20
N ASN A 47 -20.91 -14.94 -0.63
CA ASN A 47 -20.46 -15.00 0.77
C ASN A 47 -20.89 -13.70 1.47
N TRP A 48 -21.43 -13.83 2.69
CA TRP A 48 -21.69 -12.73 3.60
C TRP A 48 -20.78 -12.85 4.82
N LEU A 49 -19.95 -11.84 5.04
CA LEU A 49 -19.12 -11.73 6.22
C LEU A 49 -19.83 -10.80 7.21
N VAL A 50 -19.70 -11.08 8.50
CA VAL A 50 -20.24 -10.24 9.57
C VAL A 50 -19.15 -10.09 10.63
N PHE A 51 -18.42 -9.00 10.58
CA PHE A 51 -17.28 -8.70 11.46
C PHE A 51 -16.27 -9.85 11.59
N SER A 52 -16.14 -10.69 10.58
CA SER A 52 -15.12 -11.73 10.50
C SER A 52 -13.78 -11.20 10.03
N ASN A 53 -13.80 -10.06 9.37
CA ASN A 53 -12.66 -9.27 8.97
C ASN A 53 -12.72 -7.91 9.69
N TRP A 54 -11.55 -7.42 10.12
CA TRP A 54 -11.37 -6.09 10.67
C TRP A 54 -10.08 -5.55 10.11
N TYR A 55 -10.15 -5.05 8.90
CA TYR A 55 -9.07 -4.33 8.26
C TYR A 55 -9.19 -2.86 8.63
N ASP A 56 -8.25 -2.37 9.41
CA ASP A 56 -8.13 -0.98 9.76
C ASP A 56 -7.00 -0.38 8.92
N GLY A 57 -7.38 0.25 7.83
CA GLY A 57 -6.46 0.90 6.91
C GLY A 57 -6.03 2.30 7.36
N LEU A 58 -6.10 2.60 8.64
CA LEU A 58 -5.80 3.87 9.28
C LEU A 58 -6.94 4.90 9.15
N PHE A 59 -7.64 4.95 8.03
CA PHE A 59 -8.69 5.92 7.74
C PHE A 59 -10.04 5.23 7.50
N ALA A 60 -11.13 5.94 7.78
CA ALA A 60 -12.47 5.37 7.70
C ALA A 60 -12.86 4.90 6.29
N ASP A 61 -12.41 5.59 5.25
CA ASP A 61 -12.70 5.25 3.86
C ASP A 61 -11.86 4.09 3.31
N SER A 62 -10.77 3.73 3.97
CA SER A 62 -9.94 2.58 3.63
C SER A 62 -10.17 1.37 4.54
N LYS A 63 -11.18 1.44 5.41
CA LYS A 63 -11.56 0.34 6.26
C LYS A 63 -12.39 -0.69 5.53
N ILE A 64 -12.14 -1.96 5.80
CA ILE A 64 -12.98 -3.08 5.37
C ILE A 64 -13.37 -3.89 6.58
N SER A 65 -14.64 -3.84 6.94
CA SER A 65 -15.19 -4.57 8.09
C SER A 65 -16.72 -4.60 8.06
N GLY A 66 -17.33 -5.00 9.15
CA GLY A 66 -18.77 -4.98 9.31
C GLY A 66 -19.47 -6.11 8.58
N VAL A 67 -20.64 -5.81 8.04
CA VAL A 67 -21.33 -6.70 7.10
C VAL A 67 -20.76 -6.47 5.72
N GLU A 68 -20.29 -7.54 5.07
CA GLU A 68 -19.60 -7.49 3.79
C GLU A 68 -20.20 -8.52 2.84
N LEU A 69 -20.25 -8.20 1.55
CA LEU A 69 -20.79 -9.06 0.50
C LEU A 69 -19.71 -9.35 -0.55
N ILE A 70 -19.53 -10.64 -0.83
CA ILE A 70 -18.67 -11.12 -1.92
C ILE A 70 -19.55 -11.87 -2.90
N GLN A 71 -19.63 -11.37 -4.13
CA GLN A 71 -20.40 -11.99 -5.21
C GLN A 71 -19.46 -12.47 -6.31
N ARG A 72 -19.59 -13.74 -6.69
CA ARG A 72 -18.76 -14.35 -7.74
C ARG A 72 -17.26 -14.16 -7.50
N GLY A 73 -16.83 -14.25 -6.23
CA GLY A 73 -15.43 -14.09 -5.84
C GLY A 73 -14.93 -12.65 -5.76
N ALA A 74 -15.75 -11.65 -6.05
CA ALA A 74 -15.40 -10.24 -5.93
C ALA A 74 -16.18 -9.57 -4.79
N ARG A 75 -15.51 -8.79 -3.95
CA ARG A 75 -16.15 -7.95 -2.93
C ARG A 75 -16.96 -6.86 -3.63
N THR A 76 -18.24 -6.76 -3.32
CA THR A 76 -19.15 -5.79 -3.92
C THR A 76 -19.77 -4.84 -2.92
N ALA A 77 -19.78 -5.21 -1.62
CA ALA A 77 -20.16 -4.31 -0.54
C ALA A 77 -19.36 -4.61 0.73
N THR A 78 -19.20 -3.60 1.56
CA THR A 78 -18.50 -3.65 2.83
C THR A 78 -19.08 -2.65 3.83
N ASN A 79 -18.45 -2.49 4.99
CA ASN A 79 -18.73 -1.47 6.00
C ASN A 79 -20.20 -1.45 6.45
N GLY A 80 -20.87 -2.60 6.42
CA GLY A 80 -22.21 -2.75 6.99
C GLY A 80 -22.16 -2.56 8.51
N ASP A 81 -22.35 -1.30 8.96
CA ASP A 81 -22.21 -0.89 10.35
C ASP A 81 -23.10 0.32 10.67
N VAL A 82 -23.26 0.63 11.95
CA VAL A 82 -23.88 1.89 12.36
C VAL A 82 -22.85 3.01 12.21
N ARG A 83 -23.14 3.93 11.31
CA ARG A 83 -22.29 5.08 11.00
C ARG A 83 -22.98 6.38 11.46
N LEU A 84 -22.19 7.41 11.76
CA LEU A 84 -22.67 8.70 12.22
C LEU A 84 -22.92 9.69 11.07
N SER A 85 -22.52 9.32 9.85
CA SER A 85 -22.73 10.05 8.61
C SER A 85 -23.42 9.18 7.57
N ALA A 86 -24.21 9.80 6.68
CA ALA A 86 -24.80 9.12 5.54
C ALA A 86 -23.77 8.67 4.53
N THR A 87 -22.74 9.48 4.32
CA THR A 87 -21.65 9.24 3.38
C THR A 87 -20.32 9.47 4.11
N PRO A 88 -19.86 8.46 4.88
CA PRO A 88 -18.66 8.62 5.69
C PRO A 88 -17.46 9.02 4.86
N GLY A 89 -16.76 10.06 5.32
CA GLY A 89 -15.50 10.50 4.75
C GLY A 89 -14.31 9.79 5.37
N GLN A 90 -13.13 10.11 4.84
CA GLN A 90 -11.86 9.54 5.24
C GLN A 90 -11.57 9.64 6.75
N TRP A 91 -12.04 10.69 7.39
CA TRP A 91 -11.74 11.04 8.77
C TRP A 91 -12.91 10.86 9.72
N ASP A 92 -14.01 10.29 9.26
CA ASP A 92 -15.19 10.08 10.08
C ASP A 92 -14.94 9.01 11.15
N PRO A 93 -15.49 9.17 12.36
CA PRO A 93 -15.35 8.17 13.40
C PRO A 93 -16.05 6.87 13.03
N ILE A 94 -15.48 5.77 13.49
CA ILE A 94 -15.98 4.41 13.25
C ILE A 94 -16.24 3.72 14.58
N GLY A 95 -17.26 2.85 14.61
CA GLY A 95 -17.58 2.05 15.78
C GLY A 95 -16.42 1.10 16.13
N ARG A 96 -16.12 0.98 17.41
CA ARG A 96 -15.12 0.03 17.92
C ARG A 96 -15.76 -1.33 18.20
N LEU A 97 -15.23 -2.39 17.59
CA LEU A 97 -15.68 -3.76 17.88
C LEU A 97 -15.24 -4.15 19.30
N VAL A 98 -16.20 -4.52 20.13
CA VAL A 98 -15.97 -5.03 21.51
C VAL A 98 -15.80 -6.52 21.50
N ASP A 99 -16.77 -7.25 20.92
CA ASP A 99 -16.67 -8.69 20.70
C ASP A 99 -17.55 -9.17 19.54
N ARG A 100 -17.26 -10.37 19.07
CA ARG A 100 -18.01 -11.09 18.05
C ARG A 100 -18.28 -12.51 18.49
N LYS A 101 -19.53 -12.95 18.36
CA LYS A 101 -19.94 -14.33 18.64
C LYS A 101 -20.64 -14.95 17.42
N ALA A 102 -20.26 -16.17 17.09
CA ALA A 102 -20.92 -16.96 16.06
C ALA A 102 -21.39 -18.28 16.66
N ASP A 103 -22.68 -18.55 16.58
CA ASP A 103 -23.28 -19.82 17.03
C ASP A 103 -23.53 -20.72 15.82
N ALA A 104 -22.65 -21.69 15.61
CA ALA A 104 -22.76 -22.63 14.50
C ALA A 104 -24.05 -23.48 14.53
N ARG A 105 -24.69 -23.66 15.70
CA ARG A 105 -25.92 -24.44 15.83
C ARG A 105 -27.16 -23.68 15.34
N THR A 106 -27.22 -22.39 15.62
CA THR A 106 -28.35 -21.53 15.21
C THR A 106 -28.07 -20.77 13.92
N GLY A 107 -26.79 -20.70 13.51
CA GLY A 107 -26.34 -19.89 12.37
C GLY A 107 -26.30 -18.39 12.68
N VAL A 108 -26.45 -17.97 13.95
CA VAL A 108 -26.50 -16.56 14.34
C VAL A 108 -25.10 -16.01 14.57
N VAL A 109 -24.83 -14.82 14.04
CA VAL A 109 -23.65 -14.03 14.35
C VAL A 109 -24.06 -12.72 15.01
N GLU A 110 -23.42 -12.40 16.13
CA GLU A 110 -23.61 -11.14 16.86
C GLU A 110 -22.28 -10.43 17.01
N ALA A 111 -22.26 -9.14 16.68
CA ALA A 111 -21.15 -8.23 16.91
C ALA A 111 -21.60 -7.08 17.81
N ARG A 112 -20.88 -6.89 18.92
CA ARG A 112 -21.11 -5.78 19.85
C ARG A 112 -20.10 -4.69 19.58
N LEU A 113 -20.58 -3.48 19.41
CA LEU A 113 -19.78 -2.31 19.06
C LEU A 113 -20.13 -1.12 19.97
N GLU A 114 -19.23 -0.16 19.99
CA GLU A 114 -19.42 1.07 20.75
C GLU A 114 -18.73 2.28 20.08
N TYR A 115 -19.28 3.46 20.34
CA TYR A 115 -18.63 4.76 20.18
C TYR A 115 -18.38 5.32 21.58
N PRO A 116 -17.18 5.12 22.15
CA PRO A 116 -16.88 5.49 23.55
C PRO A 116 -17.09 6.98 23.82
N GLU A 117 -16.75 7.84 22.90
CA GLU A 117 -16.88 9.30 22.97
C GLU A 117 -18.32 9.78 23.07
N HIS A 118 -19.28 8.94 22.71
CA HIS A 118 -20.72 9.20 22.78
C HIS A 118 -21.46 8.34 23.83
N ASP A 119 -20.75 7.50 24.58
CA ASP A 119 -21.34 6.44 25.44
C ASP A 119 -22.44 5.65 24.71
N PHE A 120 -22.21 5.38 23.43
CA PHE A 120 -23.17 4.71 22.55
C PHE A 120 -22.73 3.28 22.26
N ARG A 121 -23.59 2.31 22.62
CA ARG A 121 -23.37 0.89 22.42
C ARG A 121 -24.50 0.29 21.59
N TYR A 122 -24.14 -0.67 20.74
CA TYR A 122 -25.12 -1.35 19.91
C TYR A 122 -24.64 -2.78 19.56
N THR A 123 -25.58 -3.60 19.14
CA THR A 123 -25.31 -4.96 18.64
C THR A 123 -25.85 -5.08 17.21
N ILE A 124 -25.03 -5.60 16.32
CA ILE A 124 -25.44 -6.06 14.98
C ILE A 124 -25.60 -7.56 15.07
N ARG A 125 -26.82 -8.03 14.80
CA ARG A 125 -27.19 -9.42 14.80
C ARG A 125 -27.57 -9.85 13.40
N ALA A 126 -26.93 -10.90 12.88
CA ALA A 126 -27.22 -11.49 11.58
C ALA A 126 -27.67 -12.94 11.73
N GLU A 127 -28.71 -13.34 10.99
CA GLU A 127 -29.19 -14.71 10.96
C GLU A 127 -29.69 -15.12 9.56
N PRO A 128 -29.40 -16.35 9.10
CA PRO A 128 -29.84 -16.81 7.80
C PRO A 128 -31.31 -17.19 7.80
N ARG A 129 -32.01 -16.87 6.70
CA ARG A 129 -33.41 -17.21 6.45
C ARG A 129 -33.57 -17.67 4.99
N GLY A 130 -33.41 -18.96 4.75
CA GLY A 130 -33.35 -19.48 3.37
C GLY A 130 -32.15 -18.92 2.62
N ASN A 131 -32.36 -18.16 1.54
CA ASN A 131 -31.31 -17.46 0.78
C ASN A 131 -31.06 -16.05 1.27
N GLN A 132 -31.79 -15.60 2.30
CA GLN A 132 -31.70 -14.23 2.81
C GLN A 132 -30.89 -14.19 4.10
N LEU A 133 -30.24 -13.05 4.35
CA LEU A 133 -29.64 -12.71 5.62
C LEU A 133 -30.49 -11.62 6.27
N ARG A 134 -30.99 -11.90 7.47
CA ARG A 134 -31.66 -10.90 8.32
C ARG A 134 -30.62 -10.24 9.19
N ILE A 135 -30.56 -8.90 9.10
CA ILE A 135 -29.64 -8.05 9.88
C ILE A 135 -30.48 -7.19 10.80
N SER A 136 -30.24 -7.26 12.11
CA SER A 136 -30.95 -6.49 13.12
C SER A 136 -29.98 -5.63 13.91
N ILE A 137 -30.38 -4.39 14.20
CA ILE A 137 -29.65 -3.48 15.11
C ILE A 137 -30.40 -3.45 16.45
N GLU A 138 -29.67 -3.77 17.51
CA GLU A 138 -30.18 -3.80 18.88
C GLU A 138 -29.47 -2.77 19.74
N LEU A 139 -30.25 -1.97 20.46
CA LEU A 139 -29.76 -0.94 21.37
C LEU A 139 -30.08 -1.31 22.83
N PRO A 140 -29.05 -1.44 23.71
CA PRO A 140 -29.29 -1.66 25.14
C PRO A 140 -29.87 -0.42 25.82
N GLN A 141 -29.62 0.77 25.27
CA GLN A 141 -30.11 2.07 25.72
C GLN A 141 -30.63 2.86 24.52
N ALA A 142 -31.54 3.80 24.78
CA ALA A 142 -32.01 4.69 23.73
C ALA A 142 -30.85 5.52 23.13
N LEU A 143 -30.97 5.82 21.83
CA LEU A 143 -29.97 6.62 21.14
C LEU A 143 -29.67 7.94 21.82
N PRO A 144 -28.40 8.28 22.13
CA PRO A 144 -28.04 9.58 22.70
C PRO A 144 -28.57 10.75 21.87
N ALA A 145 -28.99 11.82 22.55
CA ALA A 145 -29.59 12.98 21.90
C ALA A 145 -28.71 13.60 20.80
N ALA A 146 -27.39 13.63 21.03
CA ALA A 146 -26.40 14.13 20.04
C ALA A 146 -26.32 13.30 18.74
N LEU A 147 -26.78 12.06 18.79
CA LEU A 147 -26.74 11.14 17.66
C LEU A 147 -28.09 10.96 16.95
N GLN A 148 -29.13 11.58 17.46
CA GLN A 148 -30.46 11.53 16.83
C GLN A 148 -30.44 12.21 15.46
N GLY A 149 -30.96 11.53 14.46
CA GLY A 149 -30.92 11.99 13.06
C GLY A 149 -29.52 11.83 12.38
N LYS A 150 -28.50 11.39 13.14
CA LYS A 150 -27.13 11.18 12.62
C LYS A 150 -26.78 9.69 12.55
N ALA A 151 -27.03 8.93 13.62
CA ALA A 151 -26.70 7.51 13.60
C ALA A 151 -27.65 6.70 12.71
N GLY A 152 -27.09 5.86 11.87
CA GLY A 152 -27.85 4.98 10.97
C GLY A 152 -27.03 3.77 10.55
N PHE A 153 -27.71 2.67 10.20
CA PHE A 153 -27.07 1.51 9.65
C PHE A 153 -26.79 1.75 8.15
N ASN A 154 -25.52 1.69 7.77
CA ASN A 154 -25.05 1.78 6.40
C ASN A 154 -24.71 0.38 5.89
N LEU A 155 -24.82 0.18 4.56
CA LEU A 155 -24.12 -0.84 3.82
C LEU A 155 -23.57 -0.18 2.56
N GLU A 156 -22.26 -0.26 2.38
CA GLU A 156 -21.49 0.52 1.41
C GLU A 156 -21.12 -0.35 0.21
N PHE A 157 -21.54 0.05 -0.98
CA PHE A 157 -21.37 -0.69 -2.23
C PHE A 157 -20.24 -0.07 -3.06
N LEU A 158 -19.33 -0.91 -3.57
CA LEU A 158 -18.21 -0.46 -4.38
C LEU A 158 -18.69 0.14 -5.71
N PRO A 159 -18.34 1.39 -6.03
CA PRO A 159 -18.80 2.06 -7.23
C PRO A 159 -18.49 1.29 -8.52
N SER A 160 -17.28 0.78 -8.69
CA SER A 160 -16.88 0.02 -9.89
C SER A 160 -17.75 -1.20 -10.17
N ALA A 161 -18.29 -1.83 -9.13
CA ALA A 161 -19.21 -2.97 -9.27
C ALA A 161 -20.61 -2.56 -9.77
N TYR A 162 -20.97 -1.27 -9.64
CA TYR A 162 -22.33 -0.78 -9.89
C TYR A 162 -22.44 0.35 -10.92
N PHE A 163 -21.35 0.90 -11.42
CA PHE A 163 -21.39 1.94 -12.45
C PHE A 163 -22.31 1.56 -13.62
N ARG A 164 -23.20 2.48 -14.00
CA ARG A 164 -24.16 2.34 -15.12
C ARG A 164 -25.18 1.21 -14.96
N LYS A 165 -25.23 0.56 -13.79
CA LYS A 165 -26.28 -0.42 -13.50
C LYS A 165 -27.53 0.28 -12.96
N SER A 166 -28.67 -0.41 -13.07
CA SER A 166 -29.94 0.12 -12.59
C SER A 166 -30.16 -0.15 -11.12
N TYR A 167 -31.08 0.61 -10.51
CA TYR A 167 -31.65 0.29 -9.21
C TYR A 167 -33.14 0.55 -9.21
N MET A 168 -33.89 -0.18 -8.37
CA MET A 168 -35.28 0.05 -8.05
C MET A 168 -35.38 0.42 -6.56
N ALA A 169 -36.21 1.41 -6.23
CA ALA A 169 -36.56 1.80 -4.87
C ALA A 169 -38.07 1.89 -4.77
N ASP A 170 -38.71 0.87 -4.20
CA ASP A 170 -40.17 0.64 -4.33
C ASP A 170 -40.59 0.72 -5.84
N ASP A 171 -41.39 1.71 -6.21
CA ASP A 171 -41.87 1.92 -7.60
C ASP A 171 -40.95 2.89 -8.40
N GLN A 172 -39.90 3.41 -7.81
CA GLN A 172 -38.98 4.31 -8.47
C GLN A 172 -37.81 3.54 -9.09
N ALA A 173 -37.31 4.00 -10.23
CA ALA A 173 -36.16 3.42 -10.89
C ALA A 173 -35.11 4.48 -11.15
N GLY A 174 -33.82 4.08 -11.09
CA GLY A 174 -32.70 4.94 -11.40
C GLY A 174 -31.50 4.16 -11.92
N THR A 175 -30.45 4.89 -12.23
CA THR A 175 -29.15 4.34 -12.68
C THR A 175 -28.04 4.86 -11.79
N PHE A 176 -27.12 3.99 -11.38
CA PHE A 176 -25.92 4.38 -10.66
C PHE A 176 -25.04 5.25 -11.55
N PRO A 177 -24.77 6.51 -11.17
CA PRO A 177 -24.03 7.44 -12.02
C PRO A 177 -22.54 7.08 -12.07
N LEU A 178 -21.95 7.23 -13.27
CA LEU A 178 -20.49 7.09 -13.41
C LEU A 178 -19.75 8.25 -12.72
N TYR A 179 -20.29 9.46 -12.85
CA TYR A 179 -19.76 10.67 -12.23
C TYR A 179 -20.68 11.16 -11.10
N PRO A 180 -20.13 11.58 -9.94
CA PRO A 180 -20.94 12.01 -8.79
C PRO A 180 -21.50 13.43 -9.01
N ALA A 181 -22.63 13.54 -9.73
CA ALA A 181 -23.31 14.79 -10.06
C ALA A 181 -24.62 14.99 -9.30
N GLY A 182 -24.82 14.28 -8.18
CA GLY A 182 -26.04 14.39 -7.37
C GLY A 182 -26.17 15.76 -6.70
N THR A 183 -27.42 16.10 -6.33
CA THR A 183 -27.71 17.35 -5.62
C THR A 183 -27.10 17.31 -4.21
N MET A 184 -26.48 18.41 -3.80
CA MET A 184 -25.90 18.59 -2.48
C MET A 184 -26.78 19.51 -1.64
N MET A 185 -26.77 19.29 -0.34
CA MET A 185 -27.42 20.13 0.67
C MET A 185 -26.35 20.81 1.51
N LEU A 186 -26.46 22.12 1.70
CA LEU A 186 -25.63 22.84 2.67
C LEU A 186 -26.08 22.51 4.08
N THR A 187 -25.14 22.17 4.95
CA THR A 187 -25.38 21.96 6.38
C THR A 187 -24.94 23.21 7.15
N SER A 188 -25.71 23.59 8.17
CA SER A 188 -25.37 24.71 9.06
C SER A 188 -24.27 24.39 10.07
N GLU A 189 -24.00 23.09 10.29
CA GLU A 189 -23.00 22.60 11.20
C GLU A 189 -21.87 21.99 10.41
N ARG A 190 -20.64 22.33 10.79
CA ARG A 190 -19.47 21.59 10.38
C ARG A 190 -19.63 20.12 10.75
N ASN A 191 -19.24 19.26 9.88
CA ASN A 191 -18.96 17.89 10.27
C ASN A 191 -17.64 17.91 11.10
N ALA A 192 -17.75 18.07 12.40
CA ALA A 192 -16.60 18.07 13.30
C ALA A 192 -15.82 16.75 13.23
N ALA A 193 -16.46 15.68 12.80
CA ALA A 193 -15.84 14.37 12.64
C ALA A 193 -14.92 14.28 11.40
N SER A 194 -15.22 15.03 10.32
CA SER A 194 -14.40 15.04 9.10
C SER A 194 -13.18 15.95 9.18
N GLY A 195 -13.00 16.70 10.27
CA GLY A 195 -11.87 17.62 10.43
C GLY A 195 -11.85 18.79 9.44
N ARG A 196 -12.88 18.98 8.60
CA ARG A 196 -12.94 20.09 7.65
C ARG A 196 -12.98 21.40 8.37
N SER A 197 -11.98 22.21 8.13
CA SER A 197 -11.68 23.34 8.99
C SER A 197 -12.58 24.56 8.79
N GLU A 198 -13.17 24.84 7.61
CA GLU A 198 -13.88 26.11 7.40
C GLU A 198 -15.05 26.05 6.42
N GLY A 199 -16.11 26.82 6.72
CA GLY A 199 -17.31 26.95 5.92
C GLY A 199 -18.46 26.02 6.31
N PRO A 200 -19.64 26.19 5.74
CA PRO A 200 -20.76 25.28 5.92
C PRO A 200 -20.40 23.92 5.32
N GLY A 201 -20.75 22.84 6.02
CA GLY A 201 -20.66 21.49 5.49
C GLY A 201 -21.60 21.33 4.29
N ALA A 202 -21.30 20.35 3.46
CA ALA A 202 -22.19 19.94 2.39
C ALA A 202 -22.39 18.43 2.45
N GLU A 203 -23.62 17.96 2.24
CA GLU A 203 -23.98 16.54 2.23
C GLU A 203 -24.77 16.21 0.96
N PRO A 204 -24.58 15.03 0.35
CA PRO A 204 -25.39 14.62 -0.79
C PRO A 204 -26.82 14.33 -0.35
N LEU A 205 -27.77 14.75 -1.15
CA LEU A 205 -29.15 14.28 -1.02
C LEU A 205 -29.26 12.82 -1.51
N PRO A 206 -30.19 12.03 -0.95
CA PRO A 206 -30.36 10.66 -1.41
C PRO A 206 -30.79 10.63 -2.89
N LEU A 207 -30.23 9.69 -3.65
CA LEU A 207 -30.62 9.39 -5.03
C LEU A 207 -32.04 8.81 -5.07
N ALA A 208 -32.41 8.04 -4.05
CA ALA A 208 -33.73 7.43 -3.90
C ALA A 208 -34.02 7.12 -2.42
N THR A 209 -35.31 7.02 -2.08
CA THR A 209 -35.79 6.59 -0.76
C THR A 209 -36.96 5.62 -0.95
N GLY A 210 -36.93 4.49 -0.20
CA GLY A 210 -37.98 3.47 -0.26
C GLY A 210 -37.88 2.49 0.89
N LYS A 211 -38.75 1.51 0.96
CA LYS A 211 -38.70 0.40 1.92
C LYS A 211 -38.09 -0.86 1.32
N ALA A 212 -38.04 -0.94 0.02
CA ALA A 212 -37.45 -2.04 -0.72
C ALA A 212 -36.59 -1.51 -1.85
N PHE A 213 -35.35 -2.04 -1.91
CA PHE A 213 -34.41 -1.75 -2.97
C PHE A 213 -34.01 -3.03 -3.69
N VAL A 214 -33.80 -2.92 -5.00
CA VAL A 214 -33.14 -3.92 -5.83
C VAL A 214 -32.03 -3.21 -6.59
N LEU A 215 -30.78 -3.53 -6.27
CA LEU A 215 -29.60 -3.02 -6.96
C LEU A 215 -29.23 -3.98 -8.10
N ALA A 216 -28.87 -3.45 -9.27
CA ALA A 216 -28.50 -4.19 -10.46
C ALA A 216 -29.53 -5.31 -10.82
N PRO A 217 -30.82 -5.02 -10.95
CA PRO A 217 -31.84 -6.04 -11.27
C PRO A 217 -31.53 -6.79 -12.57
N GLU A 218 -30.88 -6.14 -13.52
CA GLU A 218 -30.47 -6.69 -14.83
C GLU A 218 -29.27 -7.59 -14.79
N ASP A 219 -28.46 -7.52 -13.70
CA ASP A 219 -27.21 -8.28 -13.59
C ASP A 219 -27.26 -9.28 -12.43
N PRO A 220 -27.54 -10.56 -12.67
CA PRO A 220 -27.58 -11.58 -11.62
C PRO A 220 -26.27 -11.75 -10.86
N SER A 221 -25.14 -11.29 -11.41
CA SER A 221 -23.85 -11.37 -10.74
C SER A 221 -23.64 -10.26 -9.70
N ARG A 222 -24.46 -9.23 -9.74
CA ARG A 222 -24.39 -8.04 -8.86
C ARG A 222 -25.70 -7.74 -8.15
N ARG A 223 -26.78 -8.41 -8.53
CA ARG A 223 -28.11 -8.14 -7.97
C ARG A 223 -28.15 -8.39 -6.46
N VAL A 224 -28.62 -7.35 -5.73
CA VAL A 224 -28.88 -7.39 -4.30
C VAL A 224 -30.25 -6.80 -4.03
N SER A 225 -31.06 -7.50 -3.24
CA SER A 225 -32.34 -6.99 -2.73
C SER A 225 -32.19 -6.64 -1.26
N VAL A 226 -32.70 -5.49 -0.85
CA VAL A 226 -32.72 -5.04 0.54
C VAL A 226 -34.11 -4.55 0.90
N ARG A 227 -34.65 -4.99 2.03
CA ARG A 227 -35.96 -4.57 2.52
C ARG A 227 -35.88 -4.23 4.00
N THR A 228 -36.66 -3.26 4.44
CA THR A 228 -36.81 -2.93 5.86
C THR A 228 -38.30 -3.00 6.26
N SER A 229 -38.53 -3.45 7.50
CA SER A 229 -39.80 -3.33 8.19
C SER A 229 -39.90 -2.04 9.00
N ASP A 230 -38.76 -1.37 9.26
CA ASP A 230 -38.64 -0.24 10.15
C ASP A 230 -38.16 1.02 9.39
N GLY A 231 -38.99 2.05 9.33
CA GLY A 231 -38.61 3.32 8.68
C GLY A 231 -38.43 3.20 7.17
N SER A 232 -37.37 3.76 6.62
CA SER A 232 -37.04 3.77 5.21
C SER A 232 -35.53 3.49 4.98
N ILE A 233 -35.22 3.09 3.79
CA ILE A 233 -33.84 2.98 3.27
C ILE A 233 -33.62 4.14 2.31
N GLN A 234 -32.47 4.76 2.36
CA GLN A 234 -32.02 5.82 1.48
C GLN A 234 -30.77 5.36 0.72
N LEU A 235 -30.68 5.69 -0.56
CA LEU A 235 -29.50 5.43 -1.39
C LEU A 235 -28.76 6.75 -1.61
N PHE A 236 -27.47 6.78 -1.29
CA PHE A 236 -26.59 7.94 -1.46
C PHE A 236 -25.44 7.64 -2.41
N ASP A 237 -24.91 8.69 -3.05
CA ASP A 237 -23.61 8.70 -3.71
C ASP A 237 -22.62 9.46 -2.82
N GLY A 238 -21.71 8.74 -2.15
CA GLY A 238 -20.77 9.32 -1.20
C GLY A 238 -19.51 9.94 -1.83
N ARG A 239 -19.31 9.80 -3.16
CA ARG A 239 -18.08 10.22 -3.83
C ARG A 239 -17.85 11.72 -3.87
N ASN A 240 -18.89 12.54 -3.62
CA ASN A 240 -18.75 13.98 -3.45
C ASN A 240 -18.17 14.38 -2.08
N GLN A 241 -18.17 13.46 -1.11
CA GLN A 241 -17.71 13.73 0.26
C GLN A 241 -16.35 13.10 0.52
N ALA A 242 -16.12 11.90 0.02
CA ALA A 242 -14.93 11.15 0.27
C ALA A 242 -14.29 10.73 -1.06
N GLN A 243 -13.01 10.74 -1.08
CA GLN A 243 -12.18 10.35 -2.20
C GLN A 243 -12.44 8.92 -2.67
N ASN A 244 -12.58 7.99 -1.73
CA ASN A 244 -12.98 6.61 -1.95
C ASN A 244 -14.46 6.42 -1.56
N GLY A 245 -15.30 7.40 -1.86
CA GLY A 245 -16.73 7.34 -1.53
C GLY A 245 -17.44 6.19 -2.21
N TRP A 246 -18.51 5.73 -1.58
CA TRP A 246 -19.27 4.54 -1.92
C TRP A 246 -20.68 4.91 -2.34
N PHE A 247 -21.40 3.99 -2.99
CA PHE A 247 -22.85 4.03 -3.00
C PHE A 247 -23.37 3.45 -1.68
N VAL A 248 -24.14 4.20 -0.92
CA VAL A 248 -24.53 3.83 0.45
C VAL A 248 -26.02 3.60 0.54
N LEU A 249 -26.45 2.40 0.92
CA LEU A 249 -27.78 2.17 1.46
C LEU A 249 -27.77 2.44 2.96
N ARG A 250 -28.73 3.24 3.44
CA ARG A 250 -28.78 3.69 4.84
C ARG A 250 -30.20 3.70 5.38
N SER A 251 -30.34 3.29 6.66
CA SER A 251 -31.52 3.58 7.49
C SER A 251 -31.13 4.27 8.78
N LEU A 252 -31.77 5.37 9.10
CA LEU A 252 -31.58 6.06 10.38
C LEU A 252 -32.14 5.22 11.53
N LEU A 253 -31.42 5.24 12.65
CA LEU A 253 -31.91 4.63 13.89
C LEU A 253 -32.96 5.53 14.55
N PRO A 254 -34.09 4.94 15.01
CA PRO A 254 -35.14 5.70 15.65
C PRO A 254 -34.71 6.17 17.05
N SER A 255 -35.08 7.40 17.41
CA SER A 255 -34.89 7.92 18.75
C SER A 255 -35.87 7.29 19.76
N GLY A 256 -35.47 7.24 21.03
CA GLY A 256 -36.33 6.82 22.13
C GLY A 256 -36.70 5.34 22.20
N ARG A 257 -36.15 4.50 21.35
CA ARG A 257 -36.35 3.03 21.32
C ARG A 257 -35.13 2.27 21.85
N THR A 258 -35.41 1.12 22.44
CA THR A 258 -34.40 0.12 22.89
C THR A 258 -34.75 -1.28 22.36
N GLY A 259 -33.86 -2.25 22.57
CA GLY A 259 -34.03 -3.56 21.99
C GLY A 259 -33.77 -3.55 20.49
N ARG A 260 -34.47 -4.36 19.72
CA ARG A 260 -34.39 -4.34 18.27
C ARG A 260 -35.07 -3.09 17.72
N VAL A 261 -34.27 -2.20 17.14
CA VAL A 261 -34.72 -0.89 16.64
C VAL A 261 -34.76 -0.79 15.13
N LEU A 262 -34.02 -1.64 14.41
CA LEU A 262 -33.98 -1.73 12.95
C LEU A 262 -33.82 -3.16 12.52
N GLU A 263 -34.49 -3.55 11.43
CA GLU A 263 -34.28 -4.84 10.77
C GLU A 263 -34.25 -4.66 9.26
N TRP A 264 -33.19 -5.23 8.65
CA TRP A 264 -33.06 -5.38 7.21
C TRP A 264 -33.10 -6.87 6.84
N THR A 265 -33.77 -7.19 5.74
CA THR A 265 -33.63 -8.47 5.05
C THR A 265 -32.89 -8.22 3.75
N VAL A 266 -31.72 -8.86 3.61
CA VAL A 266 -30.86 -8.71 2.43
C VAL A 266 -30.72 -10.04 1.70
N GLU A 267 -30.69 -10.00 0.37
CA GLU A 267 -30.54 -11.17 -0.47
C GLU A 267 -29.65 -10.84 -1.67
N ALA A 268 -28.59 -11.60 -1.87
CA ALA A 268 -27.76 -11.57 -3.07
C ALA A 268 -28.06 -12.80 -3.94
N SER A 269 -28.05 -12.61 -5.26
CA SER A 269 -28.39 -13.70 -6.19
C SER A 269 -27.35 -14.84 -6.15
N SER A 270 -27.73 -15.99 -5.62
CA SER A 270 -26.92 -17.19 -5.70
C SER A 270 -26.97 -17.81 -7.10
N ALA A 271 -25.99 -18.64 -7.46
CA ALA A 271 -25.92 -19.34 -8.71
C ALA A 271 -25.56 -20.82 -8.49
N PRO A 272 -26.56 -21.71 -8.53
CA PRO A 272 -26.27 -23.12 -8.39
C PRO A 272 -25.22 -23.58 -9.40
N GLY A 273 -24.24 -24.33 -8.92
CA GLY A 273 -23.15 -24.84 -9.75
C GLY A 273 -22.10 -23.82 -10.19
N TRP A 274 -22.17 -22.56 -9.71
CA TRP A 274 -21.12 -21.59 -10.00
C TRP A 274 -19.78 -22.04 -9.40
N LEU A 275 -18.74 -21.93 -10.23
CA LEU A 275 -17.34 -22.10 -9.84
C LEU A 275 -16.58 -20.85 -10.23
N ARG A 276 -15.70 -20.39 -9.37
CA ARG A 276 -14.80 -19.29 -9.70
C ARG A 276 -13.93 -19.69 -10.89
N PRO A 277 -13.84 -18.85 -11.95
CA PRO A 277 -12.91 -19.11 -13.03
C PRO A 277 -11.48 -19.29 -12.52
N PRO A 278 -10.68 -20.17 -13.15
CA PRO A 278 -9.26 -20.29 -12.83
C PRO A 278 -8.52 -18.96 -12.98
N VAL A 279 -7.56 -18.69 -12.09
CA VAL A 279 -6.57 -17.62 -12.27
C VAL A 279 -5.23 -18.27 -12.57
N ILE A 280 -4.53 -17.78 -13.60
CA ILE A 280 -3.23 -18.28 -14.02
C ILE A 280 -2.18 -17.21 -13.68
N GLY A 281 -1.65 -17.26 -12.47
CA GLY A 281 -0.58 -16.37 -12.04
C GLY A 281 0.72 -16.67 -12.79
N HIS A 282 1.31 -15.64 -13.39
CA HIS A 282 2.56 -15.71 -14.12
C HIS A 282 3.21 -14.31 -14.18
N SER A 283 4.47 -14.21 -14.59
CA SER A 283 5.07 -12.90 -14.82
C SER A 283 4.52 -12.26 -16.08
N GLN A 284 3.84 -11.12 -15.94
CA GLN A 284 3.36 -10.29 -17.07
C GLN A 284 4.53 -9.75 -17.91
N LEU A 285 5.68 -9.53 -17.28
CA LEU A 285 6.90 -9.14 -17.96
C LEU A 285 7.44 -10.27 -18.87
N GLY A 286 7.27 -11.52 -18.44
CA GLY A 286 7.82 -12.71 -19.06
C GLY A 286 9.01 -13.29 -18.29
N TYR A 287 9.85 -14.03 -18.99
CA TYR A 287 10.93 -14.83 -18.39
C TYR A 287 12.20 -14.84 -19.25
N ALA A 288 13.36 -14.87 -18.61
CA ALA A 288 14.60 -15.16 -19.32
C ALA A 288 14.68 -16.65 -19.75
N PRO A 289 15.37 -16.98 -20.85
CA PRO A 289 15.48 -18.37 -21.33
C PRO A 289 16.06 -19.34 -20.30
N SER A 290 17.02 -18.90 -19.49
CA SER A 290 17.68 -19.72 -18.46
C SER A 290 16.98 -19.74 -17.10
N GLU A 291 16.00 -18.88 -16.90
CA GLU A 291 15.27 -18.71 -15.65
C GLU A 291 14.34 -19.89 -15.39
N THR A 292 14.06 -20.16 -14.11
CA THR A 292 12.97 -21.05 -13.69
C THR A 292 11.62 -20.39 -14.00
N LYS A 293 10.80 -21.08 -14.79
CA LYS A 293 9.50 -20.56 -15.27
C LYS A 293 8.37 -21.41 -14.69
N ILE A 294 7.69 -20.87 -13.68
CA ILE A 294 6.58 -21.54 -13.01
C ILE A 294 5.36 -20.62 -13.06
N ALA A 295 4.27 -21.13 -13.58
CA ALA A 295 2.95 -20.53 -13.42
C ALA A 295 2.17 -21.20 -12.29
N THR A 296 1.42 -20.41 -11.55
CA THR A 296 0.57 -20.87 -10.46
C THR A 296 -0.88 -20.82 -10.91
N ILE A 297 -1.58 -21.95 -10.91
CA ILE A 297 -2.99 -22.01 -11.31
C ILE A 297 -3.85 -22.11 -10.07
N GLU A 298 -4.60 -21.06 -9.80
CA GLU A 298 -5.52 -20.94 -8.67
C GLU A 298 -6.92 -21.39 -9.09
N LEU A 299 -7.48 -22.38 -8.40
CA LEU A 299 -8.75 -23.01 -8.70
C LEU A 299 -9.74 -22.89 -7.54
N ASP A 300 -11.02 -22.80 -7.85
CA ASP A 300 -12.08 -23.02 -6.87
C ASP A 300 -11.91 -24.40 -6.19
N ARG A 301 -12.02 -24.48 -4.88
CA ARG A 301 -11.92 -25.77 -4.15
C ARG A 301 -12.95 -26.80 -4.60
N ASN A 302 -14.08 -26.35 -5.09
CA ASN A 302 -15.15 -27.21 -5.59
C ASN A 302 -14.96 -27.63 -7.05
N ASP A 303 -13.97 -27.08 -7.75
CA ASP A 303 -13.67 -27.52 -9.11
C ASP A 303 -13.05 -28.91 -9.10
N ARG A 304 -13.80 -29.89 -9.59
CA ARG A 304 -13.42 -31.30 -9.69
C ARG A 304 -12.78 -31.64 -11.03
N ARG A 305 -12.79 -30.72 -11.99
CA ARG A 305 -12.24 -30.95 -13.31
C ARG A 305 -10.72 -31.16 -13.23
N ARG A 306 -10.20 -32.07 -14.03
CA ARG A 306 -8.77 -32.41 -14.10
C ARG A 306 -8.24 -32.05 -15.48
N LEU A 307 -8.15 -30.72 -15.73
CA LEU A 307 -7.68 -30.23 -17.01
C LEU A 307 -6.15 -30.17 -17.03
N ALA A 308 -5.57 -30.32 -18.22
CA ALA A 308 -4.15 -30.12 -18.42
C ALA A 308 -3.88 -28.67 -18.88
N PRO A 309 -3.01 -27.92 -18.21
CA PRO A 309 -2.58 -26.63 -18.71
C PRO A 309 -1.76 -26.81 -19.99
N ARG A 310 -1.76 -25.79 -20.83
CA ARG A 310 -1.02 -25.75 -22.09
C ARG A 310 -0.19 -24.47 -22.14
N LEU A 311 1.02 -24.58 -22.66
CA LEU A 311 1.79 -23.45 -23.13
C LEU A 311 1.61 -23.34 -24.64
N LEU A 312 1.20 -22.16 -25.10
CA LEU A 312 0.97 -21.86 -26.50
C LEU A 312 1.99 -20.82 -26.95
N ARG A 313 2.63 -21.05 -28.13
CA ARG A 313 3.49 -20.03 -28.74
C ARG A 313 2.69 -19.31 -29.83
N LEU A 314 2.80 -17.98 -29.86
CA LEU A 314 2.29 -17.17 -30.96
C LEU A 314 3.25 -17.24 -32.15
N THR A 315 2.68 -17.42 -33.32
CA THR A 315 3.42 -17.43 -34.60
C THR A 315 3.27 -16.10 -35.31
N SER A 316 4.09 -15.88 -36.34
CA SER A 316 4.13 -14.61 -37.09
C SER A 316 2.83 -14.25 -37.82
N ASP A 317 1.98 -15.25 -38.08
CA ASP A 317 0.65 -15.06 -38.68
C ASP A 317 -0.45 -14.79 -37.66
N GLY A 318 -0.10 -14.68 -36.38
CA GLY A 318 -1.04 -14.45 -35.28
C GLY A 318 -1.75 -15.71 -34.77
N SER A 319 -1.43 -16.89 -35.33
CA SER A 319 -1.96 -18.14 -34.78
C SER A 319 -1.19 -18.61 -33.55
N THR A 320 -1.69 -19.65 -32.89
CA THR A 320 -1.02 -20.25 -31.72
C THR A 320 -0.76 -21.73 -31.94
N VAL A 321 0.44 -22.18 -31.56
CA VAL A 321 0.82 -23.59 -31.60
C VAL A 321 1.15 -24.09 -30.19
N PRO A 322 0.70 -25.31 -29.82
CA PRO A 322 1.04 -25.90 -28.53
C PRO A 322 2.53 -26.20 -28.44
N VAL A 323 3.13 -25.88 -27.29
CA VAL A 323 4.50 -26.25 -26.96
C VAL A 323 4.50 -27.41 -25.99
N SER A 324 5.33 -28.42 -26.28
CA SER A 324 5.43 -29.59 -25.38
C SER A 324 6.04 -29.19 -24.02
N THR A 325 5.32 -29.50 -22.96
CA THR A 325 5.73 -29.25 -21.55
C THR A 325 5.42 -30.48 -20.71
N GLY A 326 5.94 -30.51 -19.49
CA GLY A 326 5.51 -31.48 -18.47
C GLY A 326 4.09 -31.20 -17.98
N PRO A 327 3.47 -32.16 -17.26
CA PRO A 327 2.17 -31.94 -16.64
C PRO A 327 2.29 -30.96 -15.47
N ALA A 328 1.18 -30.26 -15.17
CA ALA A 328 1.09 -29.53 -13.92
C ALA A 328 1.10 -30.49 -12.73
N LYS A 329 1.68 -30.03 -11.64
CA LYS A 329 1.74 -30.76 -10.37
C LYS A 329 0.76 -30.14 -9.38
N PRO A 330 -0.03 -30.94 -8.65
CA PRO A 330 -0.79 -30.42 -7.50
C PRO A 330 0.19 -29.81 -6.51
N TRP A 331 -0.07 -28.54 -6.12
CA TRP A 331 0.65 -27.92 -5.00
C TRP A 331 -0.09 -28.20 -3.67
N GLY A 332 -1.41 -28.05 -3.67
CA GLY A 332 -2.26 -28.26 -2.49
C GLY A 332 -3.30 -27.14 -2.33
N ASP A 333 -3.88 -27.04 -1.15
CA ASP A 333 -4.81 -25.98 -0.78
C ASP A 333 -4.05 -24.88 -0.02
N TYR A 334 -4.33 -23.61 -0.37
CA TYR A 334 -3.81 -22.43 0.32
C TYR A 334 -4.90 -21.37 0.36
N LEU A 335 -5.10 -20.72 1.51
CA LEU A 335 -6.24 -19.86 1.74
C LEU A 335 -7.55 -20.58 1.35
N ARG A 336 -8.37 -19.95 0.54
CA ARG A 336 -9.67 -20.49 0.11
C ARG A 336 -9.63 -21.28 -1.20
N TYR A 337 -8.47 -21.44 -1.84
CA TYR A 337 -8.34 -22.00 -3.18
C TYR A 337 -7.45 -23.24 -3.22
N ARG A 338 -7.54 -23.97 -4.32
CA ARG A 338 -6.66 -25.08 -4.66
C ARG A 338 -5.69 -24.66 -5.73
N TYR A 339 -4.45 -25.13 -5.63
CA TYR A 339 -3.38 -24.69 -6.51
C TYR A 339 -2.71 -25.85 -7.26
N LEU A 340 -2.34 -25.52 -8.53
CA LEU A 340 -1.45 -26.35 -9.33
C LEU A 340 -0.20 -25.51 -9.65
N SER A 341 0.96 -26.17 -9.70
CA SER A 341 2.21 -25.60 -10.20
C SER A 341 2.48 -26.13 -11.61
N PHE A 342 2.68 -25.24 -12.56
CA PHE A 342 2.97 -25.58 -13.95
C PHE A 342 4.35 -25.09 -14.34
N ASP A 343 5.31 -26.03 -14.44
CA ASP A 343 6.71 -25.77 -14.75
C ASP A 343 6.97 -25.93 -16.25
N PHE A 344 7.35 -24.83 -16.91
CA PHE A 344 7.76 -24.78 -18.30
C PHE A 344 9.20 -24.27 -18.48
N SER A 345 10.05 -24.40 -17.47
CA SER A 345 11.46 -23.94 -17.45
C SER A 345 12.30 -24.52 -18.60
N LYS A 346 11.91 -25.69 -19.13
CA LYS A 346 12.59 -26.32 -20.27
C LYS A 346 12.40 -25.57 -21.59
N VAL A 347 11.36 -24.72 -21.68
CA VAL A 347 11.14 -23.89 -22.86
C VAL A 347 12.06 -22.68 -22.81
N ARG A 348 13.06 -22.67 -23.68
CA ARG A 348 14.09 -21.62 -23.72
C ARG A 348 14.06 -20.79 -25.00
N GLU A 349 13.27 -21.20 -25.97
CA GLU A 349 13.20 -20.52 -27.27
C GLU A 349 12.59 -19.14 -27.11
N PRO A 350 13.24 -18.06 -27.58
CA PRO A 350 12.66 -16.72 -27.53
C PRO A 350 11.37 -16.61 -28.35
N GLY A 351 10.42 -15.85 -27.83
CA GLY A 351 9.13 -15.67 -28.52
C GLY A 351 8.04 -15.13 -27.59
N LEU A 352 6.83 -15.04 -28.14
CA LEU A 352 5.61 -14.70 -27.40
C LEU A 352 4.84 -15.97 -27.05
N TYR A 353 4.38 -16.05 -25.83
CA TYR A 353 3.70 -17.23 -25.29
C TYR A 353 2.44 -16.85 -24.52
N GLN A 354 1.52 -17.78 -24.44
CA GLN A 354 0.32 -17.70 -23.59
C GLN A 354 0.18 -19.00 -22.80
N LEU A 355 -0.39 -18.90 -21.61
CA LEU A 355 -0.83 -20.06 -20.82
C LEU A 355 -2.33 -20.24 -21.00
N GLN A 356 -2.78 -21.50 -21.00
CA GLN A 356 -4.18 -21.87 -21.09
C GLN A 356 -4.52 -22.96 -20.09
N TYR A 357 -5.62 -22.81 -19.37
CA TYR A 357 -6.23 -23.84 -18.54
C TYR A 357 -7.75 -23.84 -18.74
N GLY A 358 -8.26 -24.87 -19.40
CA GLY A 358 -9.65 -24.90 -19.86
C GLY A 358 -9.95 -23.76 -20.83
N GLU A 359 -10.97 -22.97 -20.50
CA GLU A 359 -11.36 -21.80 -21.28
C GLU A 359 -10.53 -20.55 -20.94
N THR A 360 -9.87 -20.54 -19.77
CA THR A 360 -9.05 -19.42 -19.33
C THR A 360 -7.74 -19.37 -20.08
N ARG A 361 -7.39 -18.18 -20.61
CA ARG A 361 -6.14 -17.93 -21.32
C ARG A 361 -5.54 -16.61 -20.81
N THR A 362 -4.21 -16.59 -20.61
CA THR A 362 -3.49 -15.38 -20.21
C THR A 362 -3.32 -14.41 -21.38
N ALA A 363 -2.99 -13.17 -21.08
CA ALA A 363 -2.37 -12.28 -22.04
C ALA A 363 -1.03 -12.85 -22.52
N PRO A 364 -0.50 -12.42 -23.68
CA PRO A 364 0.82 -12.86 -24.15
C PRO A 364 1.94 -12.32 -23.27
N PHE A 365 2.94 -13.14 -22.99
CA PHE A 365 4.20 -12.75 -22.34
C PHE A 365 5.42 -13.20 -23.15
N ARG A 366 6.57 -12.58 -22.90
CA ARG A 366 7.81 -12.90 -23.61
C ARG A 366 8.62 -13.99 -22.89
N ILE A 367 9.29 -14.83 -23.67
CA ILE A 367 10.53 -15.48 -23.25
C ILE A 367 11.65 -14.84 -24.07
N GLY A 368 12.65 -14.23 -23.38
CA GLY A 368 13.71 -13.50 -24.07
C GLY A 368 14.84 -13.07 -23.15
N GLY A 369 16.03 -12.85 -23.72
CA GLY A 369 17.23 -12.49 -22.95
C GLY A 369 17.24 -11.09 -22.38
N THR A 370 16.35 -10.21 -22.84
CA THR A 370 16.34 -8.77 -22.53
C THR A 370 15.13 -8.32 -21.73
N ILE A 371 14.38 -9.24 -21.12
CA ILE A 371 13.13 -8.89 -20.43
C ILE A 371 13.30 -7.96 -19.24
N TYR A 372 14.45 -8.00 -18.56
CA TYR A 372 14.78 -7.15 -17.41
C TYR A 372 15.58 -5.90 -17.78
N ASP A 373 15.86 -5.65 -19.07
CA ASP A 373 16.69 -4.51 -19.47
C ASP A 373 15.96 -3.19 -19.31
N ASP A 374 14.66 -3.15 -19.57
CA ASP A 374 13.81 -1.97 -19.64
C ASP A 374 12.63 -1.93 -18.65
N ALA A 375 12.39 -3.00 -17.90
CA ALA A 375 11.25 -3.10 -16.98
C ALA A 375 11.21 -2.03 -15.90
N TRP A 376 12.36 -1.54 -15.46
CA TRP A 376 12.52 -0.50 -14.44
C TRP A 376 12.49 0.93 -15.00
N HIS A 377 12.53 1.09 -16.34
CA HIS A 377 12.60 2.40 -16.99
C HIS A 377 11.41 3.30 -16.62
N PRO A 378 10.14 2.87 -16.71
CA PRO A 378 9.02 3.74 -16.36
C PRO A 378 9.07 4.24 -14.91
N THR A 379 9.59 3.44 -13.99
CA THR A 379 9.73 3.83 -12.59
C THR A 379 10.74 4.97 -12.43
N LEU A 380 11.88 4.89 -13.12
CA LEU A 380 12.89 5.95 -13.08
C LEU A 380 12.50 7.17 -13.94
N ASP A 381 11.90 6.95 -15.12
CA ASP A 381 11.69 8.00 -16.13
C ASP A 381 10.40 8.81 -15.93
N VAL A 382 9.41 8.21 -15.23
CA VAL A 382 8.08 8.81 -15.03
C VAL A 382 7.75 8.94 -13.55
N TYR A 383 7.71 7.81 -12.84
CA TYR A 383 7.25 7.81 -11.45
C TYR A 383 8.11 8.69 -10.53
N PHE A 384 9.44 8.54 -10.55
CA PHE A 384 10.32 9.37 -9.73
C PHE A 384 10.28 10.84 -10.09
N PRO A 385 10.34 11.28 -11.37
CA PRO A 385 10.15 12.66 -11.73
C PRO A 385 8.82 13.25 -11.24
N VAL A 386 7.72 12.51 -11.37
CA VAL A 386 6.39 12.97 -10.90
C VAL A 386 6.33 13.04 -9.37
N ALA A 387 7.08 12.20 -8.65
CA ALA A 387 7.17 12.26 -7.19
C ALA A 387 8.10 13.36 -6.66
N MET A 388 8.89 14.04 -7.51
CA MET A 388 9.82 15.10 -7.07
C MET A 388 9.07 16.29 -6.52
N ASP A 389 9.25 16.58 -5.24
CA ASP A 389 8.70 17.78 -4.60
C ASP A 389 9.54 19.02 -4.93
N HIS A 390 8.98 20.22 -4.76
CA HIS A 390 9.61 21.52 -5.03
C HIS A 390 10.06 21.76 -6.49
N MET A 391 9.57 20.94 -7.42
CA MET A 391 9.93 21.01 -8.84
C MET A 391 8.70 21.19 -9.71
N PHE A 392 8.83 21.99 -10.78
CA PHE A 392 7.88 22.00 -11.88
C PHE A 392 8.19 20.82 -12.81
N VAL A 393 7.24 19.92 -13.01
CA VAL A 393 7.43 18.71 -13.81
C VAL A 393 6.64 18.79 -15.11
N ASN A 394 7.36 18.73 -16.23
CA ASN A 394 6.83 18.85 -17.58
C ASN A 394 7.17 17.62 -18.43
N GLU A 395 6.24 17.21 -19.27
CA GLU A 395 6.40 16.15 -20.27
C GLU A 395 5.86 16.62 -21.60
N ALA A 396 6.72 17.01 -22.52
CA ALA A 396 6.36 17.50 -23.85
C ALA A 396 5.22 18.55 -23.81
N TYR A 397 3.98 18.14 -24.04
CA TYR A 397 2.78 18.98 -24.04
C TYR A 397 1.97 18.91 -22.74
N ARG A 398 2.42 18.09 -21.75
CA ARG A 398 1.73 17.86 -20.48
C ARG A 398 2.51 18.48 -19.34
N VAL A 399 1.80 19.12 -18.42
CA VAL A 399 2.32 19.46 -17.11
C VAL A 399 1.78 18.44 -16.10
N TRP A 400 2.67 17.72 -15.42
CA TRP A 400 2.29 16.80 -14.35
C TRP A 400 1.89 17.56 -13.10
N HIS A 401 2.72 18.51 -12.70
CA HIS A 401 2.39 19.47 -11.65
C HIS A 401 3.27 20.72 -11.77
N GLY A 402 2.80 21.82 -11.22
CA GLY A 402 3.59 23.02 -11.04
C GLY A 402 4.67 22.82 -9.97
N GLU A 403 5.38 23.91 -9.64
CA GLU A 403 6.32 23.89 -8.50
C GLU A 403 5.54 24.00 -7.19
N PRO A 404 5.37 22.88 -6.42
CA PRO A 404 4.61 22.89 -5.20
C PRO A 404 5.44 23.38 -4.01
N HIS A 405 4.77 23.74 -2.92
CA HIS A 405 5.34 23.91 -1.58
C HIS A 405 6.53 24.87 -1.52
N LYS A 406 6.46 26.01 -2.28
CA LYS A 406 7.49 27.06 -2.26
C LYS A 406 7.67 27.71 -0.90
N ASP A 407 6.66 27.62 -0.08
CA ASP A 407 6.48 28.16 1.25
C ASP A 407 6.93 27.24 2.39
N ASP A 408 7.39 26.02 2.08
CA ASP A 408 7.91 25.08 3.07
C ASP A 408 9.05 25.68 3.90
N ALA A 409 9.04 25.43 5.19
CA ALA A 409 7.98 24.87 6.05
C ALA A 409 7.90 25.71 7.31
N ARG A 410 6.85 25.54 8.10
CA ARG A 410 6.75 26.17 9.42
C ARG A 410 6.90 25.15 10.53
N GLN A 411 7.40 25.59 11.69
CA GLN A 411 7.61 24.76 12.86
C GLN A 411 6.28 24.19 13.39
N ALA A 412 6.17 22.89 13.52
CA ALA A 412 5.00 22.25 14.11
C ALA A 412 4.81 22.67 15.58
N PRO A 413 3.55 22.75 16.06
CA PRO A 413 3.25 23.06 17.45
C PRO A 413 3.77 22.00 18.42
N VAL A 414 4.23 22.40 19.60
CA VAL A 414 4.68 21.44 20.63
C VAL A 414 3.51 20.57 21.13
N ASN A 415 3.80 19.32 21.45
CA ASN A 415 2.82 18.31 21.87
C ASN A 415 1.71 18.05 20.83
N HIS A 416 1.90 18.48 19.59
CA HIS A 416 0.96 18.24 18.51
C HIS A 416 1.13 16.84 17.97
N GLU A 417 0.02 16.11 17.85
CA GLU A 417 -0.07 14.82 17.20
C GLU A 417 -0.88 15.00 15.91
N HIS A 418 -0.24 14.71 14.80
CA HIS A 418 -0.84 14.80 13.49
C HIS A 418 -1.47 13.46 13.10
N ILE A 419 -2.56 13.50 12.38
CA ILE A 419 -3.31 12.31 11.99
C ILE A 419 -2.50 11.35 11.12
N ASP A 420 -1.55 11.86 10.35
CA ASP A 420 -0.63 11.08 9.54
C ASP A 420 0.63 10.64 10.29
N LEU A 421 0.44 10.19 11.52
CA LEU A 421 1.48 9.57 12.35
C LEU A 421 2.72 10.43 12.65
N TYR A 422 2.63 11.77 12.47
CA TYR A 422 3.65 12.68 12.94
C TYR A 422 3.34 13.18 14.35
N ARG A 423 4.36 13.46 15.12
CA ARG A 423 4.20 14.03 16.45
C ARG A 423 5.38 14.95 16.78
N GLN A 424 5.06 16.15 17.28
CA GLN A 424 6.03 17.01 17.92
C GLN A 424 6.08 16.72 19.43
N GLY A 425 7.26 16.62 19.96
CA GLY A 425 7.49 16.48 21.40
C GLY A 425 7.17 17.75 22.20
N PRO A 426 7.55 17.78 23.49
CA PRO A 426 7.27 18.92 24.39
C PRO A 426 8.10 20.17 24.05
N THR A 427 9.09 20.05 23.19
CA THR A 427 9.95 21.12 22.70
C THR A 427 10.01 21.10 21.18
N THR A 428 10.39 22.21 20.55
CA THR A 428 10.62 22.23 19.09
C THR A 428 11.96 21.61 18.70
N ASP A 429 12.90 21.51 19.64
CA ASP A 429 14.30 21.10 19.42
C ASP A 429 15.03 21.96 18.38
N THR A 430 14.48 23.12 18.07
CA THR A 430 15.04 24.12 17.14
C THR A 430 15.00 25.52 17.78
N ARG A 431 15.59 26.51 17.11
CA ARG A 431 15.50 27.91 17.50
C ARG A 431 14.17 28.58 17.13
N PHE A 432 13.35 27.91 16.30
CA PHE A 432 12.10 28.44 15.76
C PHE A 432 10.94 28.20 16.74
N ALA A 433 10.11 29.21 16.91
CA ALA A 433 8.88 29.10 17.67
C ALA A 433 7.81 28.31 16.88
N PRO A 434 6.82 27.70 17.56
CA PRO A 434 5.68 27.07 16.90
C PRO A 434 5.01 28.02 15.90
N GLY A 435 4.79 27.53 14.67
CA GLY A 435 4.22 28.32 13.57
C GLY A 435 5.21 29.24 12.84
N GLU A 436 6.43 29.39 13.32
CA GLU A 436 7.46 30.19 12.66
C GLU A 436 8.00 29.47 11.43
N HIS A 437 8.17 30.21 10.35
CA HIS A 437 8.77 29.67 9.11
C HIS A 437 10.23 29.29 9.33
N ILE A 438 10.60 28.08 8.90
CA ILE A 438 11.96 27.52 8.88
C ILE A 438 12.52 27.69 7.47
N PRO A 439 13.42 28.64 7.20
CA PRO A 439 13.93 28.87 5.85
C PRO A 439 14.79 27.71 5.34
N GLY A 440 14.69 27.42 4.04
CA GLY A 440 15.58 26.52 3.32
C GLY A 440 15.13 25.06 3.29
N LEU A 441 13.94 24.75 3.79
CA LEU A 441 13.38 23.38 3.72
C LEU A 441 12.68 23.09 2.37
N ASN A 442 12.40 24.09 1.58
CA ASN A 442 11.72 24.00 0.28
C ASN A 442 12.67 23.58 -0.85
N VAL A 443 13.42 22.51 -0.67
CA VAL A 443 14.41 22.05 -1.66
C VAL A 443 14.56 20.53 -1.65
N GLY A 444 14.53 19.91 -2.83
CA GLY A 444 14.75 18.49 -2.98
C GLY A 444 13.61 17.64 -2.39
N GLY A 445 13.82 16.33 -2.33
CA GLY A 445 12.89 15.37 -1.75
C GLY A 445 11.81 14.87 -2.70
N TRP A 446 11.22 13.73 -2.33
CA TRP A 446 10.10 13.12 -3.03
C TRP A 446 8.90 13.08 -2.11
N LEU A 447 7.72 13.25 -2.68
CA LEU A 447 6.47 12.89 -2.03
C LEU A 447 6.50 11.38 -1.76
N ASP A 448 6.25 10.94 -0.51
CA ASP A 448 6.62 9.58 -0.10
C ASP A 448 5.68 8.51 -0.64
N ALA A 449 4.42 8.84 -0.84
CA ALA A 449 3.39 7.94 -1.30
C ALA A 449 2.26 8.68 -2.06
N GLY A 450 1.00 8.33 -1.80
CA GLY A 450 -0.17 8.98 -2.43
C GLY A 450 -0.57 10.31 -1.82
N ASP A 451 0.02 10.69 -0.73
CA ASP A 451 -0.08 11.98 -0.05
C ASP A 451 1.07 12.93 -0.45
N PHE A 452 1.18 14.07 0.21
CA PHE A 452 2.09 15.14 -0.17
C PHE A 452 3.11 15.45 0.94
N ASP A 453 3.46 14.47 1.74
CA ASP A 453 4.49 14.63 2.76
C ASP A 453 5.89 14.28 2.25
N ILE A 454 6.91 14.87 2.86
CA ILE A 454 8.30 14.45 2.76
C ILE A 454 8.65 13.76 4.08
N ARG A 455 8.74 12.45 4.07
CA ARG A 455 9.07 11.65 5.24
C ARG A 455 10.57 11.31 5.24
N THR A 456 11.32 11.82 6.18
CA THR A 456 12.79 11.69 6.17
C THR A 456 13.25 10.23 6.16
N GLN A 457 12.55 9.35 6.88
CA GLN A 457 12.84 7.91 6.87
C GLN A 457 12.72 7.31 5.47
N THR A 458 11.75 7.74 4.70
CA THR A 458 11.57 7.34 3.31
C THR A 458 12.67 7.89 2.42
N GLN A 459 13.02 9.17 2.58
CA GLN A 459 14.06 9.83 1.78
C GLN A 459 15.40 9.10 1.89
N TYR A 460 15.87 8.83 3.11
CA TYR A 460 17.16 8.17 3.27
C TYR A 460 17.16 6.71 2.78
N ALA A 461 16.03 6.00 2.88
CA ALA A 461 15.90 4.65 2.35
C ALA A 461 16.00 4.62 0.82
N VAL A 462 15.31 5.55 0.13
CA VAL A 462 15.36 5.71 -1.33
C VAL A 462 16.77 6.05 -1.80
N ILE A 463 17.44 7.03 -1.15
CA ILE A 463 18.82 7.40 -1.50
C ILE A 463 19.73 6.18 -1.44
N ARG A 464 19.69 5.41 -0.35
CA ARG A 464 20.54 4.22 -0.18
C ARG A 464 20.28 3.17 -1.25
N SER A 465 19.03 2.86 -1.54
CA SER A 465 18.64 1.90 -2.59
C SER A 465 19.14 2.34 -3.98
N MET A 466 18.98 3.63 -4.30
CA MET A 466 19.47 4.19 -5.56
C MET A 466 21.00 4.21 -5.65
N VAL A 467 21.70 4.53 -4.55
CA VAL A 467 23.15 4.48 -4.50
C VAL A 467 23.65 3.05 -4.71
N GLU A 468 23.06 2.07 -4.05
CA GLU A 468 23.41 0.66 -4.26
C GLU A 468 23.17 0.23 -5.71
N SER A 469 22.07 0.64 -6.30
CA SER A 469 21.78 0.42 -7.72
C SER A 469 22.85 1.04 -8.62
N TRP A 470 23.27 2.28 -8.33
CA TRP A 470 24.33 2.94 -9.09
C TRP A 470 25.68 2.27 -8.94
N GLU A 471 26.09 1.96 -7.72
CA GLU A 471 27.41 1.37 -7.44
C GLU A 471 27.57 -0.02 -8.03
N ARG A 472 26.49 -0.83 -8.02
CA ARG A 472 26.52 -2.22 -8.51
C ARG A 472 26.30 -2.33 -10.01
N PHE A 473 25.35 -1.58 -10.56
CA PHE A 473 24.86 -1.84 -11.93
C PHE A 473 25.20 -0.73 -12.93
N ARG A 474 25.59 0.45 -12.46
CA ARG A 474 25.94 1.62 -13.29
C ARG A 474 24.92 1.91 -14.40
N PRO A 475 23.62 2.02 -14.11
CA PRO A 475 22.63 2.32 -15.13
C PRO A 475 22.85 3.75 -15.67
N ALA A 476 23.34 3.82 -16.90
CA ALA A 476 23.71 5.07 -17.57
C ALA A 476 22.54 5.69 -18.36
N ARG A 477 21.29 5.44 -17.94
CA ARG A 477 20.10 5.99 -18.58
C ARG A 477 20.03 7.49 -18.39
N ASP A 478 19.75 8.19 -19.49
CA ASP A 478 19.65 9.65 -19.57
C ASP A 478 18.45 9.98 -20.46
N THR A 479 17.32 10.29 -19.86
CA THR A 479 16.06 10.61 -20.54
C THR A 479 15.29 11.74 -19.85
N THR A 480 15.84 12.32 -18.77
CA THR A 480 15.15 13.34 -17.98
C THR A 480 16.12 14.46 -17.62
N ALA A 481 15.83 15.69 -18.07
CA ALA A 481 16.61 16.85 -17.68
C ALA A 481 16.09 17.42 -16.35
N ILE A 482 16.97 17.58 -15.37
CA ILE A 482 16.63 18.10 -14.03
C ILE A 482 17.51 19.31 -13.72
N ASP A 483 16.92 20.51 -13.82
CA ASP A 483 17.56 21.77 -13.43
C ASP A 483 17.14 22.16 -12.00
N GLN A 484 18.00 21.84 -11.04
CA GLN A 484 17.77 22.17 -9.63
C GLN A 484 17.72 23.68 -9.36
N ALA A 485 18.47 24.48 -10.14
CA ALA A 485 18.52 25.92 -9.94
C ALA A 485 17.25 26.63 -10.41
N ARG A 486 16.65 26.11 -11.49
CA ARG A 486 15.38 26.60 -12.02
C ARG A 486 14.18 25.85 -11.49
N ARG A 487 14.40 24.82 -10.67
CA ARG A 487 13.37 23.93 -10.14
C ARG A 487 12.47 23.33 -11.22
N LYS A 488 13.09 22.84 -12.30
CA LYS A 488 12.38 22.35 -13.48
C LYS A 488 12.85 20.95 -13.86
N VAL A 489 11.90 20.10 -14.17
CA VAL A 489 12.09 18.77 -14.72
C VAL A 489 11.45 18.71 -16.11
N GLU A 490 12.20 18.25 -17.09
CA GLU A 490 11.70 17.97 -18.43
C GLU A 490 11.90 16.48 -18.76
N MET A 491 10.79 15.77 -18.79
CA MET A 491 10.79 14.34 -19.08
C MET A 491 10.97 14.10 -20.57
N HIS A 492 11.62 12.99 -20.93
CA HIS A 492 11.98 12.61 -22.29
C HIS A 492 12.93 13.60 -23.01
N VAL A 493 13.73 14.31 -22.21
CA VAL A 493 14.76 15.23 -22.70
C VAL A 493 16.10 14.82 -22.09
N PRO A 494 17.00 14.14 -22.83
CA PRO A 494 18.33 13.82 -22.31
C PRO A 494 19.17 15.08 -22.14
N ASP A 495 19.96 15.16 -21.07
CA ASP A 495 20.82 16.31 -20.77
C ASP A 495 22.31 15.96 -20.59
N GLY A 496 22.68 14.70 -20.83
CA GLY A 496 24.04 14.19 -20.71
C GLY A 496 24.39 13.71 -19.30
N ALA A 497 23.43 13.70 -18.37
CA ALA A 497 23.60 13.22 -17.00
C ALA A 497 22.78 11.95 -16.74
N PRO A 498 23.32 10.94 -16.05
CA PRO A 498 22.54 9.78 -15.68
C PRO A 498 21.38 10.15 -14.75
N ASP A 499 20.15 9.77 -15.13
CA ASP A 499 18.92 10.11 -14.39
C ASP A 499 18.99 9.62 -12.93
N LEU A 500 19.56 8.44 -12.69
CA LEU A 500 19.69 7.90 -11.33
C LEU A 500 20.58 8.77 -10.43
N LEU A 501 21.65 9.36 -10.96
CA LEU A 501 22.49 10.30 -10.22
C LEU A 501 21.76 11.62 -9.94
N GLN A 502 20.96 12.09 -10.88
CA GLN A 502 20.14 13.26 -10.69
C GLN A 502 19.09 13.06 -9.59
N GLN A 503 18.47 11.88 -9.50
CA GLN A 503 17.56 11.52 -8.42
C GLN A 503 18.29 11.42 -7.07
N ILE A 504 19.45 10.76 -7.00
CA ILE A 504 20.28 10.72 -5.78
C ILE A 504 20.64 12.14 -5.32
N ARG A 505 21.02 13.02 -6.24
CA ARG A 505 21.29 14.44 -5.95
C ARG A 505 20.07 15.12 -5.34
N HIS A 506 18.87 14.92 -5.92
CA HIS A 506 17.64 15.53 -5.47
C HIS A 506 17.29 15.18 -4.02
N GLY A 507 17.30 13.90 -3.68
CA GLY A 507 17.06 13.46 -2.29
C GLY A 507 18.16 13.91 -1.32
N THR A 508 19.43 13.92 -1.76
CA THR A 508 20.56 14.37 -0.93
C THR A 508 20.44 15.84 -0.56
N LEU A 509 19.94 16.70 -1.47
CA LEU A 509 19.71 18.12 -1.21
C LEU A 509 18.70 18.30 -0.07
N GLN A 510 17.64 17.52 0.01
CA GLN A 510 16.65 17.59 1.09
C GLN A 510 17.26 17.20 2.45
N LEU A 511 18.06 16.13 2.52
CA LEU A 511 18.69 15.76 3.78
C LEU A 511 19.69 16.83 4.25
N VAL A 512 20.50 17.37 3.35
CA VAL A 512 21.45 18.46 3.70
C VAL A 512 20.71 19.70 4.18
N ALA A 513 19.60 20.05 3.51
CA ALA A 513 18.79 21.21 3.87
C ALA A 513 18.23 21.14 5.31
N GLN A 514 17.84 19.97 5.79
CA GLN A 514 17.39 19.79 7.17
C GLN A 514 18.47 20.16 8.18
N TYR A 515 19.67 19.68 7.99
CA TYR A 515 20.81 20.00 8.89
C TYR A 515 21.23 21.47 8.79
N ASP A 516 21.20 22.05 7.60
CA ASP A 516 21.52 23.47 7.42
C ASP A 516 20.46 24.37 8.08
N ALA A 517 19.19 23.98 8.06
CA ALA A 517 18.09 24.74 8.63
C ALA A 517 17.98 24.60 10.16
N VAL A 518 18.02 23.37 10.68
CA VAL A 518 17.73 23.08 12.10
C VAL A 518 18.81 22.31 12.84
N GLY A 519 19.85 21.84 12.16
CA GLY A 519 21.03 21.19 12.77
C GLY A 519 20.87 19.70 13.03
N HIS A 520 19.77 19.07 12.62
CA HIS A 520 19.52 17.63 12.75
C HIS A 520 18.44 17.16 11.74
N ALA A 521 18.29 15.85 11.58
CA ALA A 521 17.21 15.28 10.78
C ALA A 521 15.85 15.56 11.45
N ILE A 522 14.86 15.94 10.66
CA ILE A 522 13.47 16.14 11.08
C ILE A 522 12.63 14.91 10.76
N HIS A 523 11.47 14.73 11.40
CA HIS A 523 10.59 13.59 11.09
C HIS A 523 10.07 13.67 9.67
N GLY A 524 9.70 14.88 9.25
CA GLY A 524 9.23 15.17 7.91
C GLY A 524 8.52 16.50 7.83
N ILE A 525 7.99 16.76 6.64
CA ILE A 525 7.19 17.95 6.30
C ILE A 525 5.84 17.44 5.78
N VAL A 526 4.75 17.90 6.38
CA VAL A 526 3.41 17.38 6.10
C VAL A 526 2.37 18.51 6.15
N GLU A 527 1.27 18.36 5.43
CA GLU A 527 0.15 19.30 5.42
C GLU A 527 -0.40 19.56 6.82
N PRO A 528 -0.82 20.79 7.11
CA PRO A 528 -1.27 21.17 8.45
C PRO A 528 -2.60 20.54 8.85
N ASP A 529 -3.46 20.20 7.91
CA ASP A 529 -4.78 19.64 8.16
C ASP A 529 -5.25 18.65 7.07
N VAL A 530 -6.24 17.87 7.44
CA VAL A 530 -6.82 16.81 6.60
C VAL A 530 -7.55 17.32 5.36
N GLY A 531 -7.93 18.59 5.31
CA GLY A 531 -8.60 19.19 4.16
C GLY A 531 -7.71 19.17 2.91
N GLN A 532 -6.42 19.21 3.08
CA GLN A 532 -5.46 19.18 1.99
C GLN A 532 -5.27 17.78 1.38
N TYR A 533 -5.54 16.72 2.12
CA TYR A 533 -5.50 15.35 1.60
C TYR A 533 -6.66 15.02 0.65
N THR A 534 -7.73 15.78 0.67
CA THR A 534 -8.90 15.56 -0.18
C THR A 534 -8.81 16.26 -1.53
N HIS A 535 -7.75 17.01 -1.80
CA HIS A 535 -7.54 17.65 -3.08
C HIS A 535 -7.15 16.64 -4.15
N LEU A 536 -7.74 16.79 -5.32
CA LEU A 536 -7.42 16.04 -6.51
C LEU A 536 -6.57 16.88 -7.46
N GLY A 537 -5.66 16.25 -8.19
CA GLY A 537 -4.90 16.88 -9.24
C GLY A 537 -3.54 17.43 -8.81
N ASP A 538 -3.19 18.59 -9.29
CA ASP A 538 -1.86 19.18 -9.20
C ASP A 538 -1.43 19.47 -7.76
N ALA A 539 -0.25 18.96 -7.36
CA ALA A 539 0.33 19.21 -6.05
C ALA A 539 0.55 20.71 -5.76
N SER A 540 0.78 21.54 -6.79
CA SER A 540 0.95 22.99 -6.65
C SER A 540 -0.27 23.71 -6.08
N THR A 541 -1.43 23.08 -6.08
CA THR A 541 -2.66 23.65 -5.51
C THR A 541 -2.81 23.42 -3.99
N LYS A 542 -1.88 22.69 -3.36
CA LYS A 542 -1.96 22.33 -1.93
C LYS A 542 -1.71 23.52 -1.01
N THR A 543 -0.81 24.40 -1.40
CA THR A 543 -0.54 25.64 -0.68
C THR A 543 -0.61 26.83 -1.63
N ASP A 544 -0.70 28.07 -1.09
CA ASP A 544 -0.70 29.29 -1.91
C ASP A 544 0.71 29.66 -2.41
N GLY A 545 1.74 28.95 -1.98
CA GLY A 545 3.14 29.14 -2.32
C GLY A 545 3.76 30.42 -1.72
N LEU A 546 3.09 31.03 -0.72
CA LEU A 546 3.52 32.25 -0.04
C LEU A 546 3.75 31.95 1.44
N ILE A 547 4.88 32.36 1.99
CA ILE A 547 5.21 32.13 3.39
C ILE A 547 4.14 32.76 4.29
N TYR A 548 3.60 31.97 5.23
CA TYR A 548 2.63 32.43 6.19
C TYR A 548 3.17 33.54 7.10
N ASP A 549 2.39 34.60 7.28
CA ASP A 549 2.63 35.68 8.24
C ASP A 549 1.38 35.92 9.11
N PRO A 550 1.40 35.53 10.41
CA PRO A 550 0.24 35.64 11.27
C PRO A 550 -0.20 37.09 11.57
N ARG A 551 0.56 38.10 11.12
CA ARG A 551 0.21 39.52 11.23
C ARG A 551 -0.71 39.98 10.10
N LEU A 552 -0.82 39.21 9.02
CA LEU A 552 -1.75 39.46 7.92
C LEU A 552 -3.12 38.83 8.21
N LYS A 553 -4.15 39.37 7.62
CA LYS A 553 -5.50 38.77 7.71
C LYS A 553 -5.56 37.53 6.81
N PRO A 554 -6.43 36.54 7.10
CA PRO A 554 -6.67 35.43 6.19
C PRO A 554 -7.00 35.94 4.77
N GLY A 555 -6.23 35.44 3.78
CA GLY A 555 -6.34 35.86 2.38
C GLY A 555 -5.70 37.21 2.02
N GLU A 556 -5.04 37.90 2.97
CA GLU A 556 -4.25 39.09 2.68
C GLU A 556 -2.84 38.69 2.24
N GLU A 557 -2.42 39.21 1.07
CA GLU A 557 -1.07 38.99 0.55
C GLU A 557 -0.26 40.30 0.59
N LYS A 558 0.99 40.21 1.08
CA LYS A 558 1.88 41.38 1.14
C LYS A 558 3.36 40.95 1.13
N ASN A 559 4.13 41.55 0.24
CA ASN A 559 5.58 41.32 0.14
C ASN A 559 5.97 39.84 0.01
N GLY A 560 5.23 39.05 -0.77
CA GLY A 560 5.47 37.60 -0.95
C GLY A 560 5.13 36.76 0.25
N ARG A 561 4.28 37.24 1.14
CA ARG A 561 3.73 36.54 2.32
C ARG A 561 2.22 36.55 2.28
N SER A 562 1.61 35.55 2.94
CA SER A 562 0.16 35.36 3.01
C SER A 562 -0.31 35.25 4.46
N GLY A 563 -1.53 35.72 4.72
CA GLY A 563 -2.24 35.46 5.97
C GLY A 563 -2.97 34.12 6.01
N THR A 564 -2.84 33.29 4.95
CA THR A 564 -3.44 31.96 4.88
C THR A 564 -2.50 30.94 5.52
N PRO A 565 -2.93 30.18 6.56
CA PRO A 565 -2.04 29.28 7.30
C PRO A 565 -1.97 27.88 6.67
N ASP A 566 -1.64 27.79 5.38
CA ASP A 566 -1.62 26.57 4.59
C ASP A 566 -0.23 25.96 4.36
N ASP A 567 0.86 26.63 4.78
CA ASP A 567 2.23 26.10 4.72
C ASP A 567 2.32 24.78 5.50
N ARG A 568 3.02 23.79 4.93
CA ARG A 568 3.25 22.51 5.59
C ARG A 568 4.04 22.65 6.89
N TRP A 569 3.79 21.73 7.82
CA TRP A 569 4.50 21.69 9.10
C TRP A 569 5.73 20.81 9.04
N ALA A 570 6.84 21.29 9.59
CA ALA A 570 8.02 20.50 9.89
C ALA A 570 7.97 19.98 11.35
N PHE A 571 8.01 18.67 11.49
CA PHE A 571 8.06 17.98 12.79
C PHE A 571 9.53 17.72 13.14
N THR A 572 10.02 18.39 14.17
CA THR A 572 11.45 18.62 14.40
C THR A 572 12.00 18.00 15.67
N SER A 573 11.26 17.17 16.40
CA SER A 573 11.79 16.49 17.57
C SER A 573 13.00 15.62 17.25
N ARG A 574 14.03 15.66 18.10
CA ARG A 574 15.26 14.88 17.88
C ARG A 574 15.01 13.38 18.04
N ALA A 575 15.51 12.61 17.09
CA ALA A 575 15.50 11.15 17.11
C ALA A 575 16.85 10.63 16.59
N SER A 576 17.64 9.97 17.43
CA SER A 576 18.96 9.46 17.04
C SER A 576 18.90 8.45 15.89
N ALA A 577 17.82 7.66 15.82
CA ALA A 577 17.62 6.73 14.70
C ALA A 577 17.51 7.46 13.36
N LEU A 578 16.78 8.59 13.27
CA LEU A 578 16.71 9.40 12.06
C LEU A 578 18.06 10.00 11.68
N ASN A 579 18.82 10.47 12.66
CA ASN A 579 20.15 11.02 12.43
C ASN A 579 21.11 9.97 11.88
N TYR A 580 21.12 8.75 12.44
CA TYR A 580 21.95 7.66 11.91
C TYR A 580 21.50 7.23 10.50
N GLY A 581 20.20 7.08 10.26
CA GLY A 581 19.67 6.76 8.91
C GLY A 581 20.06 7.81 7.87
N SER A 582 19.95 9.10 8.24
CA SER A 582 20.38 10.22 7.38
C SER A 582 21.89 10.23 7.16
N ALA A 583 22.70 9.97 8.20
CA ALA A 583 24.15 9.85 8.06
C ALA A 583 24.54 8.71 7.12
N ALA A 584 23.85 7.56 7.20
CA ALA A 584 24.06 6.45 6.27
C ALA A 584 23.81 6.87 4.81
N ALA A 585 22.66 7.50 4.55
CA ALA A 585 22.33 7.96 3.20
C ALA A 585 23.30 9.03 2.66
N LEU A 586 23.69 9.99 3.50
CA LEU A 586 24.66 11.03 3.14
C LEU A 586 26.04 10.44 2.82
N ALA A 587 26.51 9.47 3.61
CA ALA A 587 27.78 8.78 3.37
C ALA A 587 27.70 7.95 2.06
N ALA A 588 26.58 7.27 1.80
CA ALA A 588 26.36 6.56 0.55
C ALA A 588 26.32 7.53 -0.64
N ALA A 589 25.51 8.59 -0.56
CA ALA A 589 25.39 9.59 -1.61
C ALA A 589 26.72 10.27 -1.96
N SER A 590 27.59 10.49 -0.96
CA SER A 590 28.90 11.07 -1.19
C SER A 590 29.77 10.25 -2.16
N ARG A 591 29.64 8.92 -2.12
CA ARG A 591 30.37 8.03 -3.04
C ARG A 591 29.77 8.07 -4.47
N ALA A 592 28.43 8.02 -4.55
CA ALA A 592 27.75 8.00 -5.83
C ALA A 592 27.90 9.32 -6.59
N LEU A 593 27.83 10.46 -5.87
CA LEU A 593 27.89 11.79 -6.46
C LEU A 593 29.32 12.26 -6.79
N LYS A 594 30.35 11.56 -6.34
CA LYS A 594 31.73 11.89 -6.67
C LYS A 594 31.97 11.81 -8.18
N GLY A 595 32.47 12.92 -8.76
CA GLY A 595 32.66 13.09 -10.20
C GLY A 595 31.40 13.54 -10.94
N PHE A 596 30.26 13.65 -10.25
CA PHE A 596 29.01 14.17 -10.78
C PHE A 596 28.65 15.53 -10.13
N ASP A 597 28.69 15.61 -8.79
CA ASP A 597 28.52 16.82 -8.00
C ASP A 597 29.49 16.78 -6.79
N ASP A 598 30.75 17.09 -7.03
CA ASP A 598 31.81 16.98 -6.02
C ASP A 598 31.58 17.89 -4.81
N THR A 599 30.91 19.02 -5.00
CA THR A 599 30.59 19.94 -3.92
C THR A 599 29.60 19.31 -2.95
N LEU A 600 28.50 18.79 -3.48
CA LEU A 600 27.49 18.11 -2.67
C LEU A 600 28.04 16.81 -2.08
N ALA A 601 28.82 16.04 -2.86
CA ALA A 601 29.47 14.81 -2.37
C ALA A 601 30.35 15.08 -1.15
N SER A 602 31.20 16.11 -1.21
CA SER A 602 32.07 16.51 -0.11
C SER A 602 31.29 17.00 1.11
N ARG A 603 30.24 17.81 0.88
CA ARG A 603 29.36 18.31 1.94
C ARG A 603 28.63 17.15 2.63
N ALA A 604 28.08 16.22 1.86
CA ALA A 604 27.36 15.05 2.38
C ALA A 604 28.25 14.17 3.26
N LEU A 605 29.49 13.88 2.83
CA LEU A 605 30.42 13.11 3.64
C LEU A 605 30.81 13.83 4.94
N ALA A 606 31.17 15.12 4.86
CA ALA A 606 31.52 15.90 6.03
C ALA A 606 30.36 15.95 7.04
N LEU A 607 29.13 16.11 6.54
CA LEU A 607 27.94 16.12 7.37
C LEU A 607 27.68 14.75 8.01
N ALA A 608 27.79 13.65 7.25
CA ALA A 608 27.62 12.30 7.78
C ALA A 608 28.61 12.00 8.93
N GLU A 609 29.87 12.40 8.78
CA GLU A 609 30.88 12.26 9.83
C GLU A 609 30.60 13.14 11.05
N GLN A 610 30.10 14.36 10.82
CA GLN A 610 29.67 15.27 11.90
C GLN A 610 28.52 14.65 12.69
N VAL A 611 27.49 14.21 12.01
CA VAL A 611 26.29 13.57 12.63
C VAL A 611 26.69 12.33 13.43
N TRP A 612 27.52 11.47 12.86
CA TRP A 612 28.05 10.31 13.58
C TRP A 612 28.78 10.71 14.88
N LYS A 613 29.64 11.72 14.81
CA LYS A 613 30.39 12.20 15.97
C LYS A 613 29.47 12.80 17.04
N GLU A 614 28.46 13.52 16.63
CA GLU A 614 27.47 14.09 17.55
C GLU A 614 26.68 13.00 18.24
N GLU A 615 26.05 12.10 17.48
CA GLU A 615 25.22 11.02 18.03
C GLU A 615 26.00 10.03 18.92
N SER A 616 27.25 9.74 18.58
CA SER A 616 28.12 8.89 19.41
C SER A 616 28.64 9.60 20.67
N GLY A 617 28.51 10.92 20.77
CA GLY A 617 29.03 11.74 21.88
C GLY A 617 28.02 11.95 23.03
N HIS A 618 26.79 11.52 22.93
CA HIS A 618 25.75 11.69 23.95
C HIS A 618 24.81 10.48 24.02
N PRO A 619 24.03 10.32 25.09
CA PRO A 619 22.96 9.32 25.14
C PRO A 619 21.95 9.54 24.02
N PRO A 620 21.43 8.46 23.40
CA PRO A 620 20.53 8.60 22.24
C PRO A 620 19.22 9.31 22.58
N HIS A 621 18.77 10.15 21.68
CA HIS A 621 17.41 10.68 21.68
C HIS A 621 16.44 9.59 21.23
N THR A 622 15.62 9.10 22.16
CA THR A 622 14.75 7.93 21.97
C THR A 622 13.31 8.28 21.64
N PHE A 623 13.04 9.53 21.23
CA PHE A 623 11.69 9.91 20.82
C PHE A 623 11.24 9.03 19.64
N ARG A 624 10.04 8.44 19.80
CA ARG A 624 9.45 7.56 18.78
C ARG A 624 7.97 7.83 18.64
N HIS A 625 7.54 7.92 17.39
CA HIS A 625 6.13 7.99 17.05
C HIS A 625 5.92 7.49 15.62
N GLY A 626 4.90 6.66 15.42
CA GLY A 626 4.57 6.11 14.11
C GLY A 626 5.76 5.46 13.39
N ASN A 627 5.86 5.72 12.10
CA ASN A 627 6.96 5.31 11.21
C ASN A 627 7.76 6.53 10.70
N THR A 628 7.78 7.63 11.47
CA THR A 628 8.39 8.91 11.06
C THR A 628 9.70 9.21 11.80
N THR A 629 10.09 8.39 12.76
CA THR A 629 11.21 8.64 13.69
C THR A 629 12.41 7.71 13.48
N GLY A 630 12.50 7.07 12.34
CA GLY A 630 13.55 6.11 12.01
C GLY A 630 13.21 4.67 12.40
N GLY A 631 14.04 3.75 11.96
CA GLY A 631 13.99 2.33 12.31
C GLY A 631 14.47 2.04 13.74
N PRO A 632 14.73 0.77 14.08
CA PRO A 632 15.43 0.43 15.32
C PRO A 632 16.81 1.05 15.37
N LEU A 633 17.14 1.63 16.52
CA LEU A 633 18.35 2.45 16.68
C LEU A 633 19.64 1.73 16.24
N GLU A 634 19.82 0.49 16.69
CA GLU A 634 21.02 -0.29 16.38
C GLU A 634 21.12 -0.67 14.89
N ALA A 635 19.99 -0.79 14.22
CA ALA A 635 19.95 -1.05 12.77
C ALA A 635 20.37 0.19 11.97
N GLU A 636 19.87 1.37 12.36
CA GLU A 636 20.25 2.63 11.70
C GLU A 636 21.71 2.99 12.02
N GLU A 637 22.16 2.75 13.24
CA GLU A 637 23.56 2.92 13.63
C GLU A 637 24.48 1.98 12.84
N LEU A 638 24.10 0.71 12.66
CA LEU A 638 24.83 -0.22 11.81
C LEU A 638 24.93 0.31 10.37
N ALA A 639 23.81 0.78 9.83
CA ALA A 639 23.78 1.34 8.49
C ALA A 639 24.74 2.52 8.32
N ALA A 640 24.74 3.46 9.29
CA ALA A 640 25.66 4.58 9.30
C ALA A 640 27.14 4.12 9.40
N ALA A 641 27.41 3.19 10.28
CA ALA A 641 28.78 2.65 10.44
C ALA A 641 29.28 1.98 9.15
N VAL A 642 28.43 1.17 8.50
CA VAL A 642 28.78 0.47 7.25
C VAL A 642 29.06 1.45 6.13
N GLU A 643 28.16 2.43 5.93
CA GLU A 643 28.28 3.40 4.84
C GLU A 643 29.46 4.36 5.03
N LEU A 644 29.71 4.79 6.27
CA LEU A 644 30.89 5.59 6.63
C LEU A 644 32.19 4.78 6.49
N LEU A 645 32.19 3.50 6.87
CA LEU A 645 33.30 2.61 6.65
C LEU A 645 33.60 2.45 5.15
N ALA A 646 32.56 2.25 4.34
CA ALA A 646 32.69 2.16 2.89
C ALA A 646 33.28 3.45 2.29
N ALA A 647 32.84 4.62 2.76
CA ALA A 647 33.26 5.92 2.26
C ALA A 647 34.68 6.31 2.71
N THR A 648 35.07 6.02 3.97
CA THR A 648 36.26 6.59 4.58
C THR A 648 37.37 5.60 4.92
N ARG A 649 37.02 4.31 5.08
CA ARG A 649 37.95 3.27 5.55
C ARG A 649 38.49 3.49 6.97
N LYS A 650 37.88 4.35 7.78
CA LYS A 650 38.34 4.64 9.14
C LYS A 650 38.02 3.47 10.08
N PRO A 651 39.02 3.01 10.91
CA PRO A 651 38.84 1.84 11.78
C PRO A 651 37.69 1.96 12.79
N VAL A 652 37.40 3.17 13.27
CA VAL A 652 36.36 3.40 14.29
C VAL A 652 34.98 2.88 13.82
N TYR A 653 34.70 2.93 12.54
CA TYR A 653 33.42 2.41 12.00
C TYR A 653 33.44 0.88 11.94
N ALA A 654 34.57 0.27 11.58
CA ALA A 654 34.72 -1.19 11.62
C ALA A 654 34.58 -1.75 13.03
N GLU A 655 35.22 -1.11 14.02
CA GLU A 655 35.08 -1.47 15.44
C GLU A 655 33.62 -1.39 15.90
N ARG A 656 32.87 -0.38 15.43
CA ARG A 656 31.46 -0.26 15.77
C ARG A 656 30.59 -1.33 15.12
N VAL A 657 30.83 -1.67 13.86
CA VAL A 657 30.15 -2.79 13.16
C VAL A 657 30.35 -4.10 13.95
N GLU A 658 31.56 -4.39 14.40
CA GLU A 658 31.87 -5.57 15.24
C GLU A 658 31.13 -5.52 16.59
N ALA A 659 31.11 -4.36 17.25
CA ALA A 659 30.45 -4.17 18.54
C ALA A 659 28.89 -4.33 18.45
N LEU A 660 28.27 -3.98 17.32
CA LEU A 660 26.85 -4.12 17.10
C LEU A 660 26.43 -5.55 16.75
N TRP A 661 27.35 -6.40 16.27
CA TRP A 661 27.02 -7.74 15.78
C TRP A 661 26.22 -8.62 16.76
N PRO A 662 26.51 -8.68 18.08
CA PRO A 662 25.74 -9.48 19.03
C PRO A 662 24.25 -9.10 19.09
N THR A 663 23.91 -7.84 18.83
CA THR A 663 22.53 -7.38 18.76
C THR A 663 21.93 -7.66 17.39
N ILE A 664 22.62 -7.29 16.33
CA ILE A 664 22.18 -7.45 14.93
C ILE A 664 22.00 -8.93 14.55
N SER A 665 22.81 -9.83 15.08
CA SER A 665 22.67 -11.27 14.84
C SER A 665 21.29 -11.82 15.24
N LYS A 666 20.62 -11.20 16.22
CA LYS A 666 19.28 -11.58 16.68
C LYS A 666 18.17 -11.10 15.75
N THR A 667 18.44 -10.07 14.96
CA THR A 667 17.51 -9.43 14.00
C THR A 667 18.02 -9.56 12.56
N PHE A 668 18.92 -10.51 12.30
CA PHE A 668 19.63 -10.67 11.03
C PHE A 668 18.72 -10.74 9.82
N THR A 669 17.54 -11.34 9.91
CA THR A 669 16.59 -11.42 8.79
C THR A 669 16.23 -10.04 8.25
N ARG A 670 16.09 -9.05 9.13
CA ARG A 670 15.84 -7.65 8.75
C ARG A 670 17.10 -6.94 8.25
N ASP A 671 18.22 -7.18 8.92
CA ASP A 671 19.45 -6.38 8.76
C ASP A 671 20.48 -7.04 7.83
N ALA A 672 20.09 -8.15 7.17
CA ALA A 672 21.00 -9.00 6.39
C ALA A 672 21.76 -8.24 5.29
N THR A 673 21.06 -7.42 4.49
CA THR A 673 21.66 -6.62 3.41
C THR A 673 22.74 -5.69 3.93
N THR A 674 22.44 -4.96 4.99
CA THR A 674 23.40 -4.03 5.62
C THR A 674 24.58 -4.78 6.23
N ALA A 675 24.33 -5.89 6.94
CA ALA A 675 25.40 -6.67 7.57
C ALA A 675 26.37 -7.26 6.53
N VAL A 676 25.88 -7.81 5.41
CA VAL A 676 26.77 -8.36 4.37
C VAL A 676 27.46 -7.29 3.53
N ALA A 677 26.87 -6.09 3.42
CA ALA A 677 27.52 -4.95 2.75
C ALA A 677 28.82 -4.52 3.43
N ALA A 678 29.00 -4.79 4.72
CA ALA A 678 30.23 -4.52 5.46
C ALA A 678 31.39 -5.45 5.07
N ILE A 679 31.12 -6.68 4.60
CA ILE A 679 32.13 -7.73 4.40
C ILE A 679 33.36 -7.27 3.60
N PRO A 680 33.28 -6.52 2.50
CA PRO A 680 34.45 -6.08 1.74
C PRO A 680 35.44 -5.17 2.53
N PHE A 681 34.98 -4.62 3.64
CA PHE A 681 35.66 -3.61 4.42
C PHE A 681 36.11 -4.11 5.80
N MET A 682 35.67 -5.33 6.16
CA MET A 682 35.89 -5.95 7.46
C MET A 682 36.95 -7.07 7.39
N PRO A 683 37.57 -7.42 8.52
CA PRO A 683 38.44 -8.60 8.61
C PRO A 683 37.67 -9.89 8.22
N SER A 684 38.42 -10.91 7.76
CA SER A 684 37.84 -12.22 7.39
C SER A 684 37.08 -12.91 8.53
N SER A 685 37.45 -12.63 9.79
CA SER A 685 36.72 -13.06 10.99
C SER A 685 35.27 -12.61 11.02
N TYR A 686 35.00 -11.42 10.52
CA TYR A 686 33.61 -10.91 10.44
C TYR A 686 32.76 -11.75 9.50
N ARG A 687 33.27 -12.10 8.31
CA ARG A 687 32.58 -13.00 7.39
C ARG A 687 32.26 -14.35 8.03
N ALA A 688 33.23 -14.92 8.77
CA ALA A 688 33.03 -16.16 9.51
C ALA A 688 31.98 -16.04 10.63
N ALA A 689 31.95 -14.91 11.31
CA ALA A 689 30.95 -14.63 12.36
C ALA A 689 29.51 -14.50 11.82
N ILE A 690 29.32 -14.00 10.60
CA ILE A 690 28.01 -13.86 9.97
C ILE A 690 27.48 -15.19 9.41
N GLU A 691 28.34 -16.09 8.95
CA GLU A 691 27.94 -17.30 8.22
C GLU A 691 26.87 -18.14 8.92
N PRO A 692 26.87 -18.37 10.25
CA PRO A 692 25.77 -19.09 10.91
C PRO A 692 24.40 -18.43 10.74
N ALA A 693 24.33 -17.10 10.78
CA ALA A 693 23.11 -16.35 10.57
C ALA A 693 22.60 -16.46 9.10
N VAL A 694 23.54 -16.46 8.14
CA VAL A 694 23.24 -16.68 6.71
C VAL A 694 22.65 -18.09 6.49
N ARG A 695 23.21 -19.13 7.13
CA ARG A 695 22.66 -20.49 7.07
C ARG A 695 21.26 -20.57 7.67
N ALA A 696 21.03 -19.91 8.79
CA ALA A 696 19.70 -19.82 9.41
C ALA A 696 18.70 -19.10 8.48
N TRP A 697 19.12 -18.00 7.86
CA TRP A 697 18.32 -17.27 6.87
C TRP A 697 17.97 -18.16 5.65
N ALA A 698 18.95 -18.89 5.11
CA ALA A 698 18.73 -19.80 3.99
C ALA A 698 17.73 -20.90 4.33
N ALA A 699 17.82 -21.47 5.54
CA ALA A 699 16.86 -22.46 6.03
C ALA A 699 15.43 -21.88 6.17
N GLU A 700 15.30 -20.64 6.61
CA GLU A 700 14.00 -19.94 6.66
C GLU A 700 13.45 -19.63 5.28
N SER A 701 14.31 -19.17 4.35
CA SER A 701 13.96 -18.98 2.94
C SER A 701 13.42 -20.28 2.30
N ASP A 702 14.02 -21.44 2.62
CA ASP A 702 13.52 -22.74 2.15
C ASP A 702 12.13 -23.10 2.73
N LYS A 703 11.81 -22.64 3.94
CA LYS A 703 10.46 -22.81 4.50
C LYS A 703 9.46 -21.89 3.81
N ILE A 704 9.82 -20.62 3.61
CA ILE A 704 9.00 -19.64 2.87
C ILE A 704 8.67 -20.18 1.48
N ALA A 705 9.66 -20.73 0.77
CA ALA A 705 9.47 -21.30 -0.56
C ALA A 705 8.44 -22.45 -0.63
N LYS A 706 8.09 -23.04 0.50
CA LYS A 706 7.12 -24.15 0.61
C LYS A 706 5.83 -23.75 1.32
N ALA A 707 5.77 -22.58 1.96
CA ALA A 707 4.65 -22.17 2.79
C ALA A 707 3.43 -21.73 1.98
N ASN A 708 3.62 -21.34 0.74
CA ASN A 708 2.57 -20.92 -0.17
C ASN A 708 2.95 -21.25 -1.64
N PRO A 709 2.00 -21.23 -2.57
CA PRO A 709 2.26 -21.63 -3.97
C PRO A 709 3.17 -20.68 -4.75
N TYR A 710 3.43 -19.49 -4.24
CA TYR A 710 4.24 -18.46 -4.88
C TYR A 710 5.70 -18.45 -4.40
N GLY A 711 5.96 -19.04 -3.24
CA GLY A 711 7.30 -19.22 -2.67
C GLY A 711 7.97 -17.92 -2.22
N VAL A 712 7.18 -16.93 -1.78
CA VAL A 712 7.61 -15.63 -1.25
C VAL A 712 6.90 -15.34 0.07
N PRO A 713 7.39 -14.40 0.91
CA PRO A 713 6.68 -14.03 2.13
C PRO A 713 5.38 -13.31 1.76
N ILE A 714 4.24 -13.85 2.20
CA ILE A 714 2.93 -13.23 2.00
C ILE A 714 2.47 -12.66 3.33
N THR A 715 2.20 -11.36 3.35
CA THR A 715 1.65 -10.65 4.51
C THR A 715 0.16 -10.95 4.62
N THR A 716 -0.30 -11.30 5.81
CA THR A 716 -1.71 -11.63 6.10
C THR A 716 -2.36 -10.65 7.08
N THR A 717 -1.68 -9.58 7.45
CA THR A 717 -2.14 -8.55 8.38
C THR A 717 -1.56 -7.20 8.02
N GLY A 718 -2.33 -6.15 8.24
CA GLY A 718 -1.90 -4.78 7.97
C GLY A 718 -1.87 -4.45 6.47
N TRP A 719 -0.88 -3.67 6.07
CA TRP A 719 -0.65 -3.23 4.69
C TRP A 719 -0.28 -4.40 3.77
N ALA A 720 -0.56 -4.33 2.48
CA ALA A 720 -0.16 -5.36 1.53
C ALA A 720 1.37 -5.49 1.46
N GLY A 721 1.84 -6.68 1.16
CA GLY A 721 3.23 -7.08 1.41
C GLY A 721 4.17 -6.97 0.21
N GLY A 722 3.86 -6.20 -0.83
CA GLY A 722 4.72 -6.04 -2.01
C GLY A 722 6.14 -5.60 -1.66
N GLY A 723 6.27 -4.59 -0.79
CA GLY A 723 7.56 -4.13 -0.29
C GLY A 723 8.35 -5.22 0.44
N THR A 724 7.69 -6.02 1.28
CA THR A 724 8.34 -7.17 1.96
C THR A 724 8.85 -8.21 0.96
N VAL A 725 8.14 -8.42 -0.16
CA VAL A 725 8.57 -9.34 -1.23
C VAL A 725 9.78 -8.78 -1.97
N LEU A 726 9.80 -7.47 -2.26
CA LEU A 726 10.95 -6.80 -2.88
C LEU A 726 12.19 -6.89 -1.97
N ASP A 727 12.05 -6.59 -0.69
CA ASP A 727 13.12 -6.68 0.30
C ASP A 727 13.66 -8.11 0.45
N TYR A 728 12.78 -9.11 0.42
CA TYR A 728 13.18 -10.51 0.42
C TYR A 728 14.01 -10.89 -0.82
N GLY A 729 13.63 -10.38 -1.99
CA GLY A 729 14.38 -10.53 -3.23
C GLY A 729 15.77 -9.88 -3.13
N LEU A 730 15.84 -8.65 -2.64
CA LEU A 730 17.09 -7.90 -2.46
C LEU A 730 18.02 -8.55 -1.42
N ALA A 731 17.47 -9.01 -0.28
CA ALA A 731 18.23 -9.76 0.71
C ALA A 731 18.80 -11.06 0.12
N THR A 732 17.97 -11.79 -0.68
CA THR A 732 18.46 -12.98 -1.39
C THR A 732 19.62 -12.65 -2.31
N TYR A 733 19.52 -11.59 -3.10
CA TYR A 733 20.58 -11.16 -4.00
C TYR A 733 21.86 -10.84 -3.26
N ALA A 734 21.79 -9.98 -2.23
CA ALA A 734 22.94 -9.58 -1.44
C ALA A 734 23.63 -10.77 -0.74
N LEU A 735 22.85 -11.67 -0.16
CA LEU A 735 23.34 -12.86 0.50
C LEU A 735 23.93 -13.87 -0.51
N HIS A 736 23.32 -14.03 -1.68
CA HIS A 736 23.87 -14.88 -2.75
C HIS A 736 25.23 -14.35 -3.24
N LYS A 737 25.34 -13.04 -3.49
CA LYS A 737 26.63 -12.44 -3.92
C LYS A 737 27.73 -12.60 -2.85
N ALA A 738 27.38 -12.55 -1.58
CA ALA A 738 28.34 -12.74 -0.47
C ALA A 738 28.62 -14.22 -0.15
N PHE A 739 27.61 -15.10 -0.26
CA PHE A 739 27.66 -16.52 0.13
C PHE A 739 26.98 -17.42 -0.94
N PRO A 740 27.51 -17.51 -2.15
CA PRO A 740 26.86 -18.22 -3.27
C PRO A 740 26.67 -19.72 -3.00
N ASP A 741 27.53 -20.34 -2.19
CA ASP A 741 27.43 -21.75 -1.83
C ASP A 741 26.34 -22.05 -0.76
N ILE A 742 25.81 -21.02 -0.11
CA ILE A 742 24.81 -21.16 0.95
C ILE A 742 23.44 -20.68 0.47
N VAL A 743 23.37 -19.54 -0.20
CA VAL A 743 22.13 -18.91 -0.63
C VAL A 743 21.97 -19.00 -2.15
N ARG A 744 20.89 -19.61 -2.62
CA ARG A 744 20.56 -19.68 -4.05
C ARG A 744 19.78 -18.44 -4.47
N PRO A 745 19.93 -17.99 -5.74
CA PRO A 745 19.30 -16.74 -6.19
C PRO A 745 17.84 -16.86 -6.62
N ASP A 746 17.24 -18.07 -6.58
CA ASP A 746 15.88 -18.32 -7.12
C ASP A 746 14.81 -17.39 -6.57
N ALA A 747 14.94 -16.93 -5.32
CA ALA A 747 13.96 -16.06 -4.69
C ALA A 747 13.94 -14.64 -5.31
N VAL A 748 15.02 -14.18 -5.94
CA VAL A 748 15.04 -12.93 -6.71
C VAL A 748 14.00 -12.97 -7.83
N PHE A 749 14.00 -14.05 -8.59
CA PHE A 749 13.09 -14.23 -9.72
C PHE A 749 11.65 -14.51 -9.27
N ARG A 750 11.46 -15.25 -8.12
CA ARG A 750 10.12 -15.44 -7.56
C ARG A 750 9.52 -14.13 -7.04
N ALA A 751 10.33 -13.29 -6.40
CA ALA A 751 9.90 -11.97 -5.95
C ALA A 751 9.44 -11.10 -7.13
N LEU A 752 10.23 -11.02 -8.20
CA LEU A 752 9.83 -10.29 -9.41
C LEU A 752 8.60 -10.91 -10.09
N ALA A 753 8.50 -12.24 -10.18
CA ALA A 753 7.33 -12.89 -10.72
C ALA A 753 6.06 -12.56 -9.90
N PHE A 754 6.17 -12.48 -8.57
CA PHE A 754 5.08 -12.06 -7.69
C PHE A 754 4.66 -10.61 -7.98
N ILE A 755 5.58 -9.69 -8.04
CA ILE A 755 5.31 -8.29 -8.36
C ILE A 755 4.69 -8.15 -9.77
N HIS A 756 5.08 -8.99 -10.72
CA HIS A 756 4.60 -8.92 -12.09
C HIS A 756 3.38 -9.82 -12.40
N GLY A 757 2.68 -10.36 -11.39
CA GLY A 757 1.40 -11.03 -11.60
C GLY A 757 1.30 -12.49 -11.14
N ASN A 758 2.37 -13.10 -10.62
CA ASN A 758 2.26 -14.44 -10.01
C ASN A 758 1.94 -14.35 -8.52
N HIS A 759 0.73 -13.90 -8.19
CA HIS A 759 0.25 -13.63 -6.82
C HIS A 759 -1.21 -14.06 -6.65
N PRO A 760 -1.75 -14.08 -5.41
CA PRO A 760 -3.15 -14.45 -5.16
C PRO A 760 -4.16 -13.52 -5.85
N GLY A 761 -5.23 -14.08 -6.36
CA GLY A 761 -6.44 -13.38 -6.75
C GLY A 761 -6.51 -12.90 -8.20
N SER A 762 -5.41 -12.44 -8.79
CA SER A 762 -5.31 -12.00 -10.19
C SER A 762 -3.93 -12.31 -10.78
N ASP A 763 -3.68 -11.86 -12.01
CA ASP A 763 -2.38 -11.95 -12.68
C ASP A 763 -1.85 -10.56 -13.12
N VAL A 764 -2.36 -9.50 -12.53
CA VAL A 764 -2.04 -8.11 -12.87
C VAL A 764 -0.70 -7.69 -12.25
N SER A 765 0.17 -7.04 -13.01
CA SER A 765 1.41 -6.47 -12.48
C SER A 765 1.13 -5.36 -11.46
N PHE A 766 1.85 -5.34 -10.35
CA PHE A 766 1.80 -4.26 -9.35
C PHE A 766 2.61 -3.02 -9.74
N VAL A 767 3.22 -3.04 -10.91
CA VAL A 767 3.94 -1.90 -11.46
C VAL A 767 3.14 -1.34 -12.62
N SER A 768 2.58 -0.14 -12.46
CA SER A 768 1.75 0.51 -13.47
C SER A 768 2.48 0.66 -14.81
N GLY A 769 1.85 0.24 -15.90
CA GLY A 769 2.42 0.30 -17.25
C GLY A 769 3.52 -0.72 -17.55
N VAL A 770 3.79 -1.66 -16.64
CA VAL A 770 4.80 -2.71 -16.84
C VAL A 770 4.13 -4.08 -16.93
N GLY A 771 4.35 -4.76 -18.04
CA GLY A 771 3.66 -6.01 -18.41
C GLY A 771 2.49 -5.75 -19.34
N THR A 772 1.79 -6.83 -19.75
CA THR A 772 0.63 -6.76 -20.64
C THR A 772 -0.66 -6.41 -19.93
N GLN A 773 -0.70 -6.62 -18.62
CA GLN A 773 -1.76 -6.21 -17.70
C GLN A 773 -1.12 -5.69 -16.42
N SER A 774 -1.45 -4.47 -16.04
CA SER A 774 -0.87 -3.81 -14.86
C SER A 774 -1.92 -3.05 -14.09
N LYS A 775 -1.59 -2.61 -12.90
CA LYS A 775 -2.37 -1.62 -12.17
C LYS A 775 -2.48 -0.35 -13.01
N GLU A 776 -3.71 0.06 -13.30
CA GLU A 776 -4.00 1.28 -14.05
C GLU A 776 -4.64 2.35 -13.17
N VAL A 777 -5.34 1.91 -12.12
CA VAL A 777 -5.98 2.77 -11.15
C VAL A 777 -5.29 2.57 -9.80
N ALA A 778 -4.63 3.60 -9.32
CA ALA A 778 -3.90 3.58 -8.07
C ALA A 778 -3.99 4.94 -7.36
N TYR A 779 -3.69 4.92 -6.08
CA TYR A 779 -3.65 6.09 -5.25
C TYR A 779 -2.25 6.71 -5.35
N GLY A 780 -2.15 7.93 -5.84
CA GLY A 780 -0.86 8.57 -6.05
C GLY A 780 -0.93 10.09 -6.00
N ASN A 781 0.21 10.71 -6.20
CA ASN A 781 0.41 12.17 -6.13
C ASN A 781 -0.46 12.95 -7.11
N ASN A 782 -0.75 12.38 -8.26
CA ASN A 782 -1.68 12.94 -9.23
C ASN A 782 -3.06 12.33 -8.99
N ARG A 783 -3.67 12.70 -7.90
CA ARG A 783 -4.92 12.12 -7.43
C ARG A 783 -6.09 12.65 -8.20
N ALA A 784 -6.54 11.87 -9.10
CA ALA A 784 -7.89 11.92 -9.62
C ALA A 784 -8.46 10.50 -9.49
N ASP A 785 -9.76 10.36 -9.48
CA ASP A 785 -10.34 9.06 -9.72
C ASP A 785 -9.71 8.51 -11.00
N PHE A 786 -9.16 7.31 -10.95
CA PHE A 786 -8.46 6.69 -12.08
C PHE A 786 -7.06 7.27 -12.38
N SER A 787 -6.33 7.67 -11.37
CA SER A 787 -4.93 8.08 -11.51
C SER A 787 -4.08 6.97 -12.13
N PHE A 788 -3.23 7.35 -13.08
CA PHE A 788 -2.25 6.47 -13.69
C PHE A 788 -0.91 7.20 -13.78
N ILE A 789 0.10 6.64 -13.11
CA ILE A 789 1.48 7.10 -13.21
C ILE A 789 2.34 5.89 -13.60
N ALA A 790 2.84 5.88 -14.84
CA ALA A 790 3.64 4.77 -15.33
C ALA A 790 4.87 4.52 -14.43
N GLY A 791 5.13 3.27 -14.11
CA GLY A 791 6.24 2.87 -13.25
C GLY A 791 5.96 2.96 -11.74
N GLY A 792 4.80 3.50 -11.33
CA GLY A 792 4.40 3.48 -9.94
C GLY A 792 4.25 2.05 -9.42
N VAL A 793 4.81 1.75 -8.24
CA VAL A 793 4.73 0.44 -7.61
C VAL A 793 3.76 0.52 -6.44
N VAL A 794 2.77 -0.36 -6.43
CA VAL A 794 1.77 -0.43 -5.37
C VAL A 794 2.06 -1.59 -4.40
N PRO A 795 1.57 -1.52 -3.15
CA PRO A 795 1.75 -2.60 -2.17
C PRO A 795 1.18 -3.96 -2.60
N GLY A 796 0.14 -3.96 -3.43
CA GLY A 796 -0.40 -5.13 -4.09
C GLY A 796 -1.55 -5.82 -3.35
N VAL A 797 -1.52 -7.16 -3.26
CA VAL A 797 -2.63 -7.95 -2.75
C VAL A 797 -2.70 -7.92 -1.22
N LEU A 798 -3.89 -7.61 -0.67
CA LEU A 798 -4.24 -7.82 0.73
C LEU A 798 -4.83 -9.23 0.93
N ILE A 799 -4.47 -9.88 2.02
CA ILE A 799 -5.16 -11.09 2.46
C ILE A 799 -6.08 -10.72 3.62
N LEU A 800 -7.34 -10.50 3.31
CA LEU A 800 -8.35 -10.14 4.29
C LEU A 800 -8.88 -11.38 5.01
N LYS A 801 -9.05 -11.28 6.31
CA LYS A 801 -9.56 -12.39 7.12
C LYS A 801 -10.99 -12.80 6.69
N PRO A 802 -11.34 -14.07 6.80
CA PRO A 802 -10.44 -15.14 7.24
C PRO A 802 -9.44 -15.62 6.17
N ASP A 803 -9.72 -15.49 4.89
CA ASP A 803 -8.94 -16.12 3.81
C ASP A 803 -9.14 -15.48 2.42
N PHE A 804 -9.63 -14.23 2.35
CA PHE A 804 -9.98 -13.57 1.09
C PHE A 804 -8.82 -12.72 0.54
N PRO A 805 -8.20 -13.11 -0.59
CA PRO A 805 -7.33 -12.18 -1.31
C PRO A 805 -8.17 -11.05 -1.91
N GLU A 806 -7.74 -9.83 -1.65
CA GLU A 806 -8.33 -8.61 -2.20
C GLU A 806 -7.29 -7.92 -3.08
N ASN A 807 -7.66 -7.66 -4.33
CA ASN A 807 -6.81 -7.01 -5.30
C ASN A 807 -7.68 -6.35 -6.38
N LYS A 808 -8.04 -5.08 -6.16
CA LYS A 808 -8.86 -4.30 -7.09
C LYS A 808 -7.98 -3.56 -8.08
N GLU A 809 -8.25 -3.77 -9.35
CA GLU A 809 -7.53 -3.13 -10.46
C GLU A 809 -8.20 -1.84 -10.95
N ASP A 810 -9.51 -1.70 -10.73
CA ASP A 810 -10.37 -0.70 -11.38
C ASP A 810 -10.87 0.40 -10.44
N TRP A 811 -10.47 0.39 -9.17
CA TRP A 811 -10.86 1.39 -8.18
C TRP A 811 -9.84 1.51 -7.04
N PRO A 812 -9.28 2.69 -6.75
CA PRO A 812 -8.22 2.90 -5.76
C PRO A 812 -8.77 3.07 -4.33
N PHE A 813 -9.70 2.23 -3.90
CA PHE A 813 -10.39 2.41 -2.62
C PHE A 813 -9.62 1.89 -1.40
N LEU A 814 -8.60 1.06 -1.59
CA LEU A 814 -7.77 0.55 -0.51
C LEU A 814 -6.35 1.07 -0.63
N TRP A 815 -5.98 1.97 0.26
CA TRP A 815 -4.64 2.53 0.31
C TRP A 815 -3.57 1.45 0.47
N GLY A 816 -3.75 0.57 1.44
CA GLY A 816 -2.82 -0.53 1.69
C GLY A 816 -2.66 -1.53 0.55
N GLU A 817 -3.40 -1.40 -0.52
CA GLU A 817 -3.35 -2.22 -1.73
C GLU A 817 -2.89 -1.41 -2.95
N ASN A 818 -3.33 -0.16 -3.08
CA ASN A 818 -3.28 0.59 -4.33
C ASN A 818 -2.44 1.87 -4.27
N GLU A 819 -1.85 2.23 -3.14
CA GLU A 819 -1.06 3.45 -3.04
C GLU A 819 0.33 3.27 -3.66
N TYR A 820 0.76 4.20 -4.51
CA TYR A 820 2.15 4.26 -4.97
C TYR A 820 3.08 4.60 -3.82
N VAL A 821 4.20 3.90 -3.71
CA VAL A 821 5.17 4.09 -2.62
C VAL A 821 6.57 4.24 -3.18
N VAL A 822 7.23 5.35 -2.86
CA VAL A 822 8.53 5.70 -3.45
C VAL A 822 9.66 4.74 -3.02
N THR A 823 9.60 4.19 -1.81
CA THR A 823 10.56 3.16 -1.37
C THR A 823 10.43 1.87 -2.15
N GLU A 824 9.19 1.46 -2.48
CA GLU A 824 8.95 0.27 -3.29
C GLU A 824 9.42 0.48 -4.74
N GLY A 825 9.24 1.70 -5.27
CA GLY A 825 9.79 2.09 -6.57
C GLY A 825 11.31 1.96 -6.63
N ALA A 826 12.03 2.46 -5.63
CA ALA A 826 13.49 2.36 -5.56
C ALA A 826 13.96 0.89 -5.41
N ALA A 827 13.30 0.11 -4.54
CA ALA A 827 13.59 -1.31 -4.35
C ALA A 827 13.32 -2.13 -5.64
N TYR A 828 12.27 -1.78 -6.36
CA TYR A 828 11.95 -2.41 -7.65
C TYR A 828 13.02 -2.16 -8.71
N ILE A 829 13.48 -0.90 -8.88
CA ILE A 829 14.60 -0.57 -9.79
C ILE A 829 15.82 -1.42 -9.44
N GLN A 830 16.17 -1.52 -8.17
CA GLN A 830 17.31 -2.28 -7.68
C GLN A 830 17.14 -3.78 -7.96
N LEU A 831 15.97 -4.37 -7.68
CA LEU A 831 15.73 -5.81 -7.82
C LEU A 831 15.70 -6.26 -9.28
N VAL A 832 15.14 -5.46 -10.19
CA VAL A 832 15.15 -5.74 -11.65
C VAL A 832 16.59 -5.75 -12.17
N ASN A 833 17.41 -4.76 -11.76
CA ASN A 833 18.81 -4.73 -12.15
C ASN A 833 19.63 -5.87 -11.51
N ALA A 834 19.30 -6.30 -10.30
CA ALA A 834 19.88 -7.48 -9.64
C ALA A 834 19.56 -8.78 -10.42
N ALA A 835 18.34 -8.95 -10.90
CA ALA A 835 17.97 -10.08 -11.75
C ALA A 835 18.75 -10.09 -13.06
N ARG A 836 18.92 -8.92 -13.70
CA ARG A 836 19.75 -8.76 -14.89
C ARG A 836 21.21 -9.16 -14.66
N ASP A 837 21.80 -8.70 -13.56
CA ASP A 837 23.16 -9.04 -13.15
C ASP A 837 23.36 -10.56 -12.98
N LEU A 838 22.43 -11.23 -12.31
CA LEU A 838 22.46 -12.68 -12.12
C LEU A 838 22.41 -13.46 -13.46
N LEU A 839 21.63 -12.98 -14.43
CA LEU A 839 21.51 -13.61 -15.75
C LEU A 839 22.73 -13.38 -16.62
N GLN A 840 23.46 -12.29 -16.44
CA GLN A 840 24.70 -11.98 -17.16
C GLN A 840 25.94 -12.66 -16.53
N GLY A 841 25.79 -13.32 -15.38
CA GLY A 841 26.86 -14.03 -14.69
C GLY A 841 27.95 -13.09 -14.14
N ARG A 842 27.62 -11.84 -13.84
CA ARG A 842 28.52 -10.81 -13.31
C ARG A 842 28.65 -10.85 -11.79
#